data_1aed4f6674396fb0819a5e92f2afdca6
#
_entry.id   1aed4f6674396fb0819a5e92f2afdca6
#
_cell.length_a   1.000
_cell.length_b   1.000
_cell.length_c   1.000
_cell.angle_alpha   90.00
_cell.angle_beta   90.00
_cell.angle_gamma   90.00
#
_symmetry.space_group_name_H-M   'P 1'
#
loop_
_entity.id
_entity.type
_entity.pdbx_description
1 polymer ?
#
loop_
_entity_poly.entity_id
_entity_poly.type
_entity_poly.pdbx_seq_one_letter_code
_entity_poly.pdbx_strand_id
1 'polypeptide(L)'
;MKNLFLLLVFTAGSWANCLIAQAQASVRYVNNYELQTPQSTYRLGFSQASITDVFSKIERASGIRFVFNETKIGQTANVNITEGNYTLDRLLTIIELQTGLQFKTISNMIAVSRPAKVTPSVSNALLPIVKATVVDEKSVTGKVTDTNGEALVGVNIVVKGTTKGTLTDVDGQFKMNIERNDILVFSFVGFKTQEIKITDNITVLNIKMEDGESLSAVTVIGSRGKARVDVDRAVPVDVISAKELQITGQTELGQMAQFTSPSFNSAKYGINGVANYADPATLRGMSPDQVLLLVNGKRRHQFSAVNLNVTLGKGTVTTDMNSIPSLAVDRLEILRDGAAAQYGSDAIAGIVNLGLNKSVGKGSFKTQVGQHRTNAKTLTADNYVNDGTQYMASLNYGFKLGKEGSFLNATLSYNHADGTQRSDPFTGRIYFAAGSTPAAIAASLIREDSMRAARGVWPTTESKKDFRVSTYGSNPLTAIQTFVNIGYPLNDEWSLYAFGGTSQKNVAAEGFFRNAITTDANSNVGIYPNGYDPDLPGVSKDFSGVAGVSRKLDKGWNMDFSTGFGSNQLDLNANSTTNPSLGAASPTEFYVGRSRFGQSTTEANLSKNMAINGLKSFNFAVGAQYRVDFFKLSQGSAASYQEGPIAGKASGSSGRPGIALSDETDKSRSNVGIYADVETDITDKFLVAAALRFENYSDFGNNVSGKLATRLKLSEQFALRGSVNKGFRAPSLQQIYNSVTTSTVQAGAIRQTKQLPSNDPRLATLGVESPKAENSWNYNVGLTAKVGTQLLFTLDAYQIDISDRIIISEALTTANVPAVKTAFAGTSIQEISFFTNQLGTKTQGIDFVTTFKHNFNDDNRFTASLALTANKTEITSVKATPDALTLGAANPAAILIIDTISRSLIETSQPRQKAILSLGYQWKKLNVTLRANHFGEVIAWEKSPVYHRSQTFGAKTIFDVVATYNVLKNLVVSVGANNFTDVYPDKVLSNYASYFTGQTPYTRNAGQFGFNGAFYYLNATINF
;
A
#
# COMPACT_ATOMS: atom_id res chain seq x y z
N MET A 1 33.73 -0.49 18.51
CA MET A 1 32.45 -0.26 17.82
C MET A 1 32.46 -0.70 16.36
N LYS A 2 33.46 -0.34 15.52
CA LYS A 2 33.53 -0.84 14.12
C LYS A 2 33.56 -2.37 14.01
N ASN A 3 34.34 -3.06 14.86
CA ASN A 3 34.44 -4.52 14.84
C ASN A 3 33.21 -5.24 15.41
N LEU A 4 32.45 -4.58 16.30
CA LEU A 4 31.19 -5.09 16.83
C LEU A 4 30.08 -4.95 15.77
N PHE A 5 30.16 -3.90 14.93
CA PHE A 5 29.23 -3.66 13.84
C PHE A 5 29.42 -4.66 12.67
N LEU A 6 30.67 -4.99 12.32
CA LEU A 6 30.97 -6.06 11.37
C LEU A 6 30.51 -7.43 11.87
N LEU A 7 30.67 -7.71 13.17
CA LEU A 7 30.17 -8.95 13.78
C LEU A 7 28.63 -9.00 13.80
N LEU A 8 27.94 -7.88 14.07
CA LEU A 8 26.49 -7.77 14.02
C LEU A 8 25.94 -7.84 12.59
N VAL A 9 26.63 -7.29 11.60
CA VAL A 9 26.22 -7.40 10.18
C VAL A 9 26.47 -8.82 9.67
N PHE A 10 27.56 -9.49 10.07
CA PHE A 10 27.81 -10.90 9.73
C PHE A 10 26.87 -11.86 10.48
N THR A 11 26.56 -11.59 11.74
CA THR A 11 25.58 -12.40 12.49
C THR A 11 24.15 -12.12 12.01
N ALA A 12 23.79 -10.87 11.70
CA ALA A 12 22.49 -10.54 11.10
C ALA A 12 22.34 -11.15 9.70
N GLY A 13 23.40 -11.20 8.90
CA GLY A 13 23.42 -11.91 7.61
C GLY A 13 23.27 -13.42 7.77
N SER A 14 23.90 -14.02 8.77
CA SER A 14 23.77 -15.46 9.09
C SER A 14 22.39 -15.77 9.70
N TRP A 15 21.84 -14.88 10.53
CA TRP A 15 20.50 -15.02 11.08
C TRP A 15 19.41 -14.78 10.03
N ALA A 16 19.61 -13.84 9.11
CA ALA A 16 18.71 -13.65 7.97
C ALA A 16 18.70 -14.89 7.06
N ASN A 17 19.86 -15.50 6.81
CA ASN A 17 19.94 -16.76 6.07
C ASN A 17 19.37 -17.94 6.86
N CYS A 18 19.49 -17.96 8.19
CA CYS A 18 18.90 -18.98 9.05
C CYS A 18 17.36 -18.80 9.16
N LEU A 19 16.87 -17.56 9.26
CA LEU A 19 15.43 -17.24 9.24
C LEU A 19 14.81 -17.47 7.85
N ILE A 20 15.54 -17.19 6.78
CA ILE A 20 15.15 -17.53 5.42
C ILE A 20 15.12 -19.06 5.25
N ALA A 21 16.07 -19.78 5.82
CA ALA A 21 16.09 -21.24 5.81
C ALA A 21 14.97 -21.85 6.70
N GLN A 22 14.62 -21.24 7.84
CA GLN A 22 13.48 -21.68 8.64
C GLN A 22 12.12 -21.30 8.02
N ALA A 23 12.01 -20.11 7.41
CA ALA A 23 10.84 -19.75 6.62
C ALA A 23 10.69 -20.66 5.37
N GLN A 24 11.81 -21.04 4.76
CA GLN A 24 11.83 -22.04 3.68
C GLN A 24 11.55 -23.46 4.18
N ALA A 25 11.89 -23.81 5.42
CA ALA A 25 11.56 -25.12 5.99
C ALA A 25 10.07 -25.29 6.31
N SER A 26 9.38 -24.23 6.72
CA SER A 26 7.92 -24.24 6.85
C SER A 26 7.18 -24.18 5.49
N VAL A 27 7.86 -23.78 4.42
CA VAL A 27 7.37 -23.76 3.03
C VAL A 27 7.84 -24.99 2.24
N ARG A 28 8.76 -25.81 2.76
CA ARG A 28 9.31 -27.00 2.06
C ARG A 28 8.29 -28.07 1.72
N TYR A 29 7.06 -27.96 2.18
CA TYR A 29 5.98 -28.88 1.76
C TYR A 29 5.28 -28.50 0.44
N VAL A 30 5.61 -27.35 -0.20
CA VAL A 30 4.92 -26.89 -1.42
C VAL A 30 5.85 -26.70 -2.65
N ASN A 31 7.18 -26.80 -2.49
CA ASN A 31 8.11 -26.44 -3.56
C ASN A 31 8.74 -27.65 -4.31
N ASN A 32 8.07 -28.78 -4.43
CA ASN A 32 8.58 -29.91 -5.23
C ASN A 32 8.02 -29.99 -6.65
N TYR A 33 7.52 -28.90 -7.20
CA TYR A 33 7.28 -28.78 -8.64
C TYR A 33 7.92 -27.49 -9.20
N GLU A 34 9.20 -27.27 -8.95
CA GLU A 34 10.01 -26.64 -9.98
C GLU A 34 10.09 -27.64 -11.11
N LEU A 35 9.43 -27.33 -12.22
CA LEU A 35 9.81 -27.88 -13.50
C LEU A 35 11.30 -27.60 -13.66
N GLN A 36 12.14 -28.57 -13.33
CA GLN A 36 13.49 -28.63 -13.87
C GLN A 36 13.27 -28.71 -15.38
N THR A 37 13.33 -27.56 -16.05
CA THR A 37 13.72 -27.57 -17.45
C THR A 37 15.07 -28.29 -17.46
N PRO A 38 15.20 -29.39 -18.22
CA PRO A 38 16.49 -30.04 -18.36
C PRO A 38 17.47 -28.94 -18.74
N GLN A 39 18.56 -28.74 -17.97
CA GLN A 39 19.62 -27.83 -18.40
C GLN A 39 20.10 -28.31 -19.73
N SER A 40 19.75 -27.60 -20.81
CA SER A 40 20.12 -27.99 -22.16
C SER A 40 21.63 -28.01 -22.23
N THR A 41 22.19 -29.17 -22.51
CA THR A 41 23.62 -29.32 -22.75
C THR A 41 23.90 -29.22 -24.24
N TYR A 42 24.94 -28.50 -24.60
CA TYR A 42 25.36 -28.28 -26.00
C TYR A 42 26.67 -29.01 -26.25
N ARG A 43 26.70 -29.81 -27.28
CA ARG A 43 27.96 -30.48 -27.68
C ARG A 43 28.80 -29.52 -28.51
N LEU A 44 29.83 -28.95 -27.88
CA LEU A 44 30.70 -27.94 -28.47
C LEU A 44 32.17 -28.19 -28.09
N GLY A 45 33.03 -27.84 -29.01
CA GLY A 45 34.48 -27.85 -28.84
C GLY A 45 35.12 -26.75 -29.69
N PHE A 46 36.20 -26.14 -29.16
CA PHE A 46 36.92 -25.07 -29.80
C PHE A 46 38.43 -25.31 -29.64
N SER A 47 39.20 -25.20 -30.74
CA SER A 47 40.65 -25.24 -30.74
C SER A 47 41.18 -23.99 -31.40
N GLN A 48 41.88 -23.18 -30.63
CA GLN A 48 42.41 -21.87 -31.02
C GLN A 48 41.42 -20.94 -31.77
N ALA A 49 40.11 -21.03 -31.35
CA ALA A 49 39.07 -20.27 -32.02
C ALA A 49 39.05 -18.81 -31.58
N SER A 50 38.72 -17.90 -32.47
CA SER A 50 38.50 -16.51 -32.13
C SER A 50 37.26 -16.38 -31.23
N ILE A 51 37.27 -15.37 -30.35
CA ILE A 51 36.14 -15.15 -29.43
C ILE A 51 34.80 -14.93 -30.15
N THR A 52 34.84 -14.29 -31.32
CA THR A 52 33.68 -14.04 -32.20
C THR A 52 33.14 -15.32 -32.80
N ASP A 53 34.02 -16.23 -33.22
CA ASP A 53 33.59 -17.58 -33.71
C ASP A 53 33.01 -18.42 -32.60
N VAL A 54 33.57 -18.33 -31.39
CA VAL A 54 33.03 -19.02 -30.21
C VAL A 54 31.63 -18.53 -29.90
N PHE A 55 31.38 -17.22 -29.84
CA PHE A 55 30.05 -16.67 -29.63
C PHE A 55 29.07 -17.07 -30.74
N SER A 56 29.46 -16.95 -31.99
CA SER A 56 28.60 -17.34 -33.12
C SER A 56 28.17 -18.81 -33.08
N LYS A 57 29.08 -19.74 -32.65
CA LYS A 57 28.74 -21.18 -32.52
C LYS A 57 27.84 -21.42 -31.30
N ILE A 58 28.05 -20.72 -30.18
CA ILE A 58 27.19 -20.87 -29.01
C ILE A 58 25.81 -20.31 -29.33
N GLU A 59 25.71 -19.17 -30.02
CA GLU A 59 24.44 -18.58 -30.48
C GLU A 59 23.62 -19.54 -31.33
N ARG A 60 24.26 -20.17 -32.29
CA ARG A 60 23.60 -21.16 -33.18
C ARG A 60 23.13 -22.39 -32.41
N ALA A 61 23.88 -22.82 -31.40
CA ALA A 61 23.54 -24.01 -30.62
C ALA A 61 22.48 -23.74 -29.54
N SER A 62 22.47 -22.53 -28.93
CA SER A 62 21.66 -22.20 -27.77
C SER A 62 20.45 -21.28 -28.08
N GLY A 63 20.47 -20.58 -29.23
CA GLY A 63 19.47 -19.55 -29.55
C GLY A 63 19.62 -18.25 -28.75
N ILE A 64 20.66 -18.14 -27.91
CA ILE A 64 20.92 -16.97 -27.06
C ILE A 64 21.90 -16.06 -27.80
N ARG A 65 21.66 -14.76 -27.83
CA ARG A 65 22.50 -13.76 -28.54
C ARG A 65 23.53 -13.12 -27.64
N PHE A 66 24.77 -12.94 -28.13
CA PHE A 66 25.82 -12.18 -27.47
C PHE A 66 25.81 -10.72 -27.96
N VAL A 67 25.86 -9.78 -27.02
CA VAL A 67 25.93 -8.33 -27.31
C VAL A 67 27.24 -7.78 -26.78
N PHE A 68 28.10 -7.31 -27.68
CA PHE A 68 29.44 -6.80 -27.36
C PHE A 68 29.87 -5.71 -28.33
N ASN A 69 30.88 -4.94 -27.90
CA ASN A 69 31.53 -3.95 -28.76
C ASN A 69 32.87 -4.52 -29.28
N GLU A 70 32.97 -4.79 -30.58
CA GLU A 70 34.12 -5.43 -31.20
C GLU A 70 35.43 -4.69 -30.95
N THR A 71 35.43 -3.36 -30.94
CA THR A 71 36.65 -2.54 -30.73
C THR A 71 37.14 -2.60 -29.27
N LYS A 72 36.28 -2.93 -28.31
CA LYS A 72 36.63 -3.03 -26.88
C LYS A 72 36.99 -4.44 -26.44
N ILE A 73 36.59 -5.49 -27.14
CA ILE A 73 36.85 -6.89 -26.77
C ILE A 73 38.19 -7.37 -27.32
N GLY A 74 38.67 -6.81 -28.44
CA GLY A 74 39.97 -7.11 -29.07
C GLY A 74 39.98 -8.49 -29.75
N GLN A 75 40.65 -8.58 -30.90
CA GLN A 75 40.71 -9.80 -31.75
C GLN A 75 41.63 -10.93 -31.24
N THR A 76 42.20 -10.84 -30.03
CA THR A 76 43.37 -11.66 -29.63
C THR A 76 43.13 -12.57 -28.43
N ALA A 77 41.97 -13.14 -28.25
CA ALA A 77 41.79 -14.24 -27.28
C ALA A 77 41.44 -15.50 -28.05
N ASN A 78 42.39 -16.39 -28.19
CA ASN A 78 42.18 -17.74 -28.70
C ASN A 78 41.58 -18.62 -27.60
N VAL A 79 40.36 -19.16 -27.79
CA VAL A 79 39.65 -20.00 -26.83
C VAL A 79 39.87 -21.47 -27.17
N ASN A 80 40.26 -22.28 -26.18
CA ASN A 80 40.44 -23.71 -26.29
C ASN A 80 39.46 -24.41 -25.32
N ILE A 81 38.52 -25.16 -25.88
CA ILE A 81 37.55 -26.00 -25.11
C ILE A 81 37.53 -27.38 -25.77
N THR A 82 37.86 -28.42 -25.00
CA THR A 82 37.77 -29.79 -25.45
C THR A 82 36.36 -30.15 -25.91
N GLU A 83 36.20 -30.92 -26.98
CA GLU A 83 34.85 -31.28 -27.43
C GLU A 83 34.11 -32.11 -26.37
N GLY A 84 32.94 -31.66 -25.99
CA GLY A 84 32.14 -32.28 -24.94
C GLY A 84 30.74 -31.68 -24.81
N ASN A 85 29.92 -32.24 -23.95
CA ASN A 85 28.59 -31.69 -23.60
C ASN A 85 28.71 -30.71 -22.44
N TYR A 86 28.38 -29.48 -22.68
CA TYR A 86 28.48 -28.37 -21.69
C TYR A 86 27.13 -27.68 -21.52
N THR A 87 26.81 -27.28 -20.28
CA THR A 87 25.77 -26.31 -20.05
C THR A 87 26.27 -24.93 -20.47
N LEU A 88 25.37 -23.98 -20.75
CA LEU A 88 25.73 -22.62 -21.14
C LEU A 88 26.58 -21.94 -20.07
N ASP A 89 26.22 -22.02 -18.79
CA ASP A 89 26.95 -21.41 -17.67
C ASP A 89 28.38 -21.97 -17.57
N ARG A 90 28.56 -23.26 -17.82
CA ARG A 90 29.87 -23.91 -17.83
C ARG A 90 30.73 -23.39 -18.96
N LEU A 91 30.18 -23.18 -20.16
CA LEU A 91 30.87 -22.60 -21.31
C LEU A 91 31.31 -21.16 -21.02
N LEU A 92 30.40 -20.34 -20.48
CA LEU A 92 30.70 -18.95 -20.15
C LEU A 92 31.82 -18.85 -19.10
N THR A 93 31.78 -19.68 -18.06
CA THR A 93 32.83 -19.73 -17.03
C THR A 93 34.21 -20.08 -17.61
N ILE A 94 34.25 -21.07 -18.53
CA ILE A 94 35.55 -21.46 -19.18
C ILE A 94 36.06 -20.34 -20.06
N ILE A 95 35.20 -19.62 -20.78
CA ILE A 95 35.59 -18.51 -21.64
C ILE A 95 36.07 -17.32 -20.78
N GLU A 96 35.39 -17.02 -19.65
CA GLU A 96 35.76 -15.97 -18.72
C GLU A 96 37.17 -16.20 -18.16
N LEU A 97 37.46 -17.42 -17.71
CA LEU A 97 38.78 -17.80 -17.20
C LEU A 97 39.91 -17.68 -18.26
N GLN A 98 39.63 -17.95 -19.55
CA GLN A 98 40.63 -17.90 -20.60
C GLN A 98 40.82 -16.50 -21.18
N THR A 99 39.79 -15.64 -21.17
CA THR A 99 39.80 -14.37 -21.89
C THR A 99 39.74 -13.14 -20.98
N GLY A 100 39.41 -13.31 -19.70
CA GLY A 100 39.16 -12.24 -18.75
C GLY A 100 37.93 -11.38 -19.08
N LEU A 101 37.03 -11.88 -19.95
CA LEU A 101 35.76 -11.24 -20.30
C LEU A 101 34.72 -11.54 -19.21
N GLN A 102 33.87 -10.63 -18.90
CA GLN A 102 32.75 -10.80 -17.99
C GLN A 102 31.43 -10.91 -18.75
N PHE A 103 30.57 -11.84 -18.32
CA PHE A 103 29.30 -12.14 -18.93
C PHE A 103 28.14 -11.79 -17.99
N LYS A 104 27.12 -11.11 -18.52
CA LYS A 104 25.90 -10.82 -17.80
C LYS A 104 24.69 -11.23 -18.63
N THR A 105 23.95 -12.24 -18.18
CA THR A 105 22.73 -12.70 -18.85
C THR A 105 21.59 -11.73 -18.59
N ILE A 106 20.91 -11.31 -19.67
CA ILE A 106 19.76 -10.38 -19.63
C ILE A 106 18.69 -10.99 -20.54
N SER A 107 17.72 -11.66 -19.97
CA SER A 107 16.67 -12.35 -20.72
C SER A 107 17.26 -13.39 -21.69
N ASN A 108 17.07 -13.24 -23.00
CA ASN A 108 17.61 -14.14 -24.05
C ASN A 108 18.90 -13.60 -24.70
N MET A 109 19.65 -12.74 -24.00
CA MET A 109 20.90 -12.12 -24.48
C MET A 109 21.98 -12.19 -23.40
N ILE A 110 23.25 -12.25 -23.82
CA ILE A 110 24.42 -12.20 -22.93
C ILE A 110 25.23 -10.95 -23.30
N ALA A 111 25.29 -9.99 -22.40
CA ALA A 111 26.17 -8.84 -22.53
C ALA A 111 27.59 -9.19 -22.11
N VAL A 112 28.59 -8.83 -22.95
CA VAL A 112 30.00 -9.12 -22.74
C VAL A 112 30.80 -7.83 -22.51
N SER A 113 31.61 -7.79 -21.45
CA SER A 113 32.43 -6.63 -21.11
C SER A 113 33.86 -7.03 -20.68
N ARG A 114 34.79 -6.10 -20.76
CA ARG A 114 36.16 -6.24 -20.25
C ARG A 114 36.37 -5.23 -19.12
N PRO A 115 36.79 -5.64 -17.91
CA PRO A 115 37.07 -4.69 -16.83
C PRO A 115 38.23 -3.76 -17.18
N ALA A 116 38.06 -2.46 -16.90
CA ALA A 116 39.11 -1.45 -17.13
C ALA A 116 40.24 -1.63 -16.11
N LYS A 117 41.49 -1.68 -16.59
CA LYS A 117 42.69 -1.62 -15.73
C LYS A 117 42.82 -0.21 -15.13
N VAL A 118 42.78 -0.13 -13.81
CA VAL A 118 43.06 1.11 -13.07
C VAL A 118 44.57 1.27 -12.93
N THR A 119 45.13 2.28 -13.54
CA THR A 119 46.48 2.77 -13.26
C THR A 119 46.39 4.14 -12.60
N PRO A 120 47.07 4.39 -11.47
CA PRO A 120 47.08 5.73 -10.86
C PRO A 120 48.05 6.65 -11.56
N SER A 121 47.59 7.78 -12.04
CA SER A 121 48.45 8.87 -12.56
C SER A 121 48.31 10.10 -11.69
N VAL A 122 49.37 10.47 -11.03
CA VAL A 122 49.55 11.75 -10.35
C VAL A 122 50.09 12.75 -11.37
N SER A 123 49.45 13.87 -11.56
CA SER A 123 50.01 15.02 -12.30
C SER A 123 49.66 16.31 -11.60
N ASN A 124 50.70 16.98 -11.09
CA ASN A 124 50.70 18.37 -10.66
C ASN A 124 50.75 19.27 -11.90
N ALA A 125 49.84 20.23 -12.01
CA ALA A 125 49.98 21.36 -12.89
C ALA A 125 49.51 22.64 -12.18
N LEU A 126 50.46 23.54 -11.98
CA LEU A 126 50.29 24.92 -11.51
C LEU A 126 49.62 25.76 -12.61
N LEU A 127 48.64 26.56 -12.27
CA LEU A 127 48.12 27.64 -13.10
C LEU A 127 48.16 28.99 -12.34
N PRO A 128 48.26 30.12 -13.02
CA PRO A 128 48.76 31.37 -12.48
C PRO A 128 47.70 32.21 -11.75
N ILE A 129 48.17 32.96 -10.79
CA ILE A 129 47.44 33.88 -9.92
C ILE A 129 46.98 35.11 -10.71
N VAL A 130 45.69 35.35 -10.75
CA VAL A 130 45.07 36.63 -11.08
C VAL A 130 44.78 37.38 -9.79
N LYS A 131 45.28 38.58 -9.67
CA LYS A 131 45.16 39.48 -8.55
C LYS A 131 43.72 40.00 -8.45
N ALA A 132 42.96 39.61 -7.45
CA ALA A 132 41.66 40.18 -7.14
C ALA A 132 41.80 41.19 -6.00
N THR A 133 41.09 42.27 -6.07
CA THR A 133 40.94 43.33 -5.09
C THR A 133 40.39 42.74 -3.76
N VAL A 134 41.08 43.06 -2.66
CA VAL A 134 40.71 42.61 -1.31
C VAL A 134 39.42 43.31 -0.90
N VAL A 135 38.33 42.55 -0.86
CA VAL A 135 37.17 42.87 0.00
C VAL A 135 37.48 42.29 1.37
N ASP A 136 37.27 43.07 2.43
CA ASP A 136 37.56 42.67 3.82
C ASP A 136 36.58 41.59 4.28
N GLU A 137 36.79 40.36 3.80
CA GLU A 137 36.03 39.18 4.19
C GLU A 137 36.51 38.65 5.55
N LYS A 138 35.59 38.55 6.50
CA LYS A 138 35.86 38.01 7.81
C LYS A 138 35.43 36.56 7.90
N SER A 139 36.29 35.67 8.40
CA SER A 139 35.94 34.27 8.66
C SER A 139 35.25 34.15 10.03
N VAL A 140 34.00 33.67 10.02
CA VAL A 140 33.24 33.30 11.23
C VAL A 140 33.17 31.76 11.30
N THR A 141 33.50 31.25 12.47
CA THR A 141 33.39 29.82 12.82
C THR A 141 32.39 29.66 13.96
N GLY A 142 31.87 28.47 14.16
CA GLY A 142 30.98 28.21 15.29
C GLY A 142 30.45 26.79 15.34
N LYS A 143 29.64 26.56 16.33
CA LYS A 143 28.99 25.28 16.55
C LYS A 143 27.49 25.47 16.68
N VAL A 144 26.70 24.64 16.02
CA VAL A 144 25.23 24.60 16.17
C VAL A 144 24.85 23.35 16.92
N THR A 145 24.08 23.52 17.99
CA THR A 145 23.57 22.42 18.81
C THR A 145 22.05 22.54 18.98
N ASP A 146 21.41 21.44 19.37
CA ASP A 146 20.03 21.46 19.86
C ASP A 146 19.95 21.96 21.31
N THR A 147 18.72 21.98 21.87
CA THR A 147 18.46 22.38 23.26
C THR A 147 19.10 21.46 24.31
N ASN A 148 19.49 20.23 23.94
CA ASN A 148 20.16 19.27 24.81
C ASN A 148 21.70 19.34 24.72
N GLY A 149 22.24 20.22 23.82
CA GLY A 149 23.66 20.36 23.57
C GLY A 149 24.21 19.32 22.57
N GLU A 150 23.35 18.53 21.88
CA GLU A 150 23.75 17.64 20.79
C GLU A 150 24.07 18.44 19.52
N ALA A 151 25.15 18.07 18.85
CA ALA A 151 25.57 18.71 17.60
C ALA A 151 24.53 18.50 16.50
N LEU A 152 24.09 19.58 15.84
CA LEU A 152 23.17 19.53 14.72
C LEU A 152 23.93 19.50 13.40
N VAL A 153 23.90 18.38 12.73
CA VAL A 153 24.56 18.12 11.45
C VAL A 153 23.67 18.56 10.28
N GLY A 154 24.22 19.32 9.33
CA GLY A 154 23.50 19.74 8.15
C GLY A 154 22.54 20.94 8.37
N VAL A 155 22.73 21.73 9.42
CA VAL A 155 22.04 23.01 9.59
C VAL A 155 22.42 23.92 8.44
N ASN A 156 21.44 24.43 7.72
CA ASN A 156 21.64 25.35 6.62
C ASN A 156 21.86 26.76 7.15
N ILE A 157 23.02 27.35 6.83
CA ILE A 157 23.45 28.68 7.26
C ILE A 157 23.64 29.52 6.02
N VAL A 158 22.82 30.55 5.83
CA VAL A 158 22.82 31.39 4.63
C VAL A 158 22.90 32.86 4.99
N VAL A 159 23.64 33.65 4.24
CA VAL A 159 23.61 35.12 4.33
C VAL A 159 22.27 35.60 3.78
N LYS A 160 21.50 36.32 4.61
CA LYS A 160 20.15 36.77 4.28
C LYS A 160 20.12 37.57 2.97
N GLY A 161 19.26 37.14 2.05
CA GLY A 161 19.10 37.80 0.75
C GLY A 161 20.10 37.39 -0.32
N THR A 162 21.00 36.41 -0.03
CA THR A 162 22.01 35.91 -0.98
C THR A 162 21.92 34.39 -1.13
N THR A 163 22.68 33.81 -2.07
CA THR A 163 22.89 32.36 -2.20
C THR A 163 24.16 31.88 -1.47
N LYS A 164 24.90 32.78 -0.79
CA LYS A 164 26.14 32.44 -0.07
C LYS A 164 25.77 31.74 1.25
N GLY A 165 26.13 30.47 1.40
CA GLY A 165 25.80 29.69 2.58
C GLY A 165 26.75 28.52 2.80
N THR A 166 26.59 27.86 3.96
CA THR A 166 27.33 26.66 4.39
C THR A 166 26.39 25.73 5.16
N LEU A 167 26.83 24.50 5.41
CA LEU A 167 26.14 23.53 6.25
C LEU A 167 27.05 23.18 7.45
N THR A 168 26.45 22.83 8.58
CA THR A 168 27.22 22.30 9.71
C THR A 168 27.71 20.87 9.42
N ASP A 169 28.94 20.58 9.87
CA ASP A 169 29.57 19.25 9.76
C ASP A 169 29.02 18.25 10.82
N VAL A 170 29.64 17.04 10.90
CA VAL A 170 29.23 15.97 11.82
C VAL A 170 29.37 16.32 13.29
N ASP A 171 30.16 17.33 13.65
CA ASP A 171 30.34 17.85 15.01
C ASP A 171 29.48 19.09 15.26
N GLY A 172 28.60 19.45 14.30
CA GLY A 172 27.79 20.64 14.31
C GLY A 172 28.58 21.93 14.06
N GLN A 173 29.84 21.84 13.61
CA GLN A 173 30.70 22.99 13.38
C GLN A 173 30.47 23.57 11.99
N PHE A 174 30.66 24.89 11.87
CA PHE A 174 30.63 25.57 10.59
C PHE A 174 31.75 26.58 10.48
N LYS A 175 32.13 26.87 9.25
CA LYS A 175 33.05 27.96 8.91
C LYS A 175 32.56 28.65 7.66
N MET A 176 32.50 29.98 7.68
CA MET A 176 31.98 30.78 6.58
C MET A 176 32.66 32.13 6.51
N ASN A 177 33.03 32.60 5.31
CA ASN A 177 33.52 33.94 5.09
C ASN A 177 32.31 34.85 4.78
N ILE A 178 32.20 35.95 5.49
CA ILE A 178 31.07 36.87 5.43
C ILE A 178 31.56 38.31 5.40
N GLU A 179 30.68 39.22 4.94
CA GLU A 179 30.94 40.62 4.92
C GLU A 179 30.46 41.29 6.21
N ARG A 180 30.91 42.47 6.47
CA ARG A 180 30.58 43.27 7.65
C ARG A 180 29.08 43.60 7.65
N ASN A 181 28.37 43.35 8.76
CA ASN A 181 26.94 43.54 9.00
C ASN A 181 26.02 42.54 8.29
N ASP A 182 26.52 41.43 7.74
CA ASP A 182 25.71 40.33 7.23
C ASP A 182 24.80 39.76 8.31
N ILE A 183 23.61 39.32 7.90
CA ILE A 183 22.69 38.58 8.77
C ILE A 183 22.78 37.10 8.35
N LEU A 184 23.23 36.25 9.26
CA LEU A 184 23.22 34.79 9.05
C LEU A 184 21.86 34.22 9.47
N VAL A 185 21.27 33.43 8.58
CA VAL A 185 20.02 32.71 8.80
C VAL A 185 20.37 31.25 9.02
N PHE A 186 20.10 30.72 10.21
CA PHE A 186 20.28 29.34 10.61
C PHE A 186 18.93 28.64 10.47
N SER A 187 18.84 27.62 9.61
CA SER A 187 17.61 26.84 9.39
C SER A 187 17.89 25.35 9.35
N PHE A 188 17.08 24.58 10.06
CA PHE A 188 17.16 23.13 10.09
C PHE A 188 15.77 22.53 10.26
N VAL A 189 15.52 21.37 9.64
CA VAL A 189 14.20 20.72 9.70
C VAL A 189 13.90 20.31 11.14
N GLY A 190 12.77 20.80 11.67
CA GLY A 190 12.37 20.54 13.04
C GLY A 190 12.86 21.59 14.06
N PHE A 191 13.61 22.61 13.62
CA PHE A 191 14.12 23.66 14.48
C PHE A 191 13.63 25.05 14.05
N LYS A 192 13.54 25.97 15.01
CA LYS A 192 13.16 27.36 14.78
C LYS A 192 14.28 28.07 14.02
N THR A 193 13.96 28.69 12.89
CA THR A 193 14.92 29.51 12.14
C THR A 193 15.37 30.69 13.00
N GLN A 194 16.70 30.88 13.10
CA GLN A 194 17.30 31.99 13.84
C GLN A 194 18.05 32.91 12.88
N GLU A 195 17.93 34.21 13.11
CA GLU A 195 18.66 35.25 12.36
C GLU A 195 19.61 35.98 13.30
N ILE A 196 20.90 35.99 12.96
CA ILE A 196 21.95 36.60 13.76
C ILE A 196 22.66 37.66 12.93
N LYS A 197 22.63 38.91 13.37
CA LYS A 197 23.40 39.99 12.75
C LYS A 197 24.84 39.93 13.24
N ILE A 198 25.79 39.88 12.31
CA ILE A 198 27.21 39.82 12.63
C ILE A 198 27.78 41.20 12.84
N THR A 199 28.33 41.45 14.03
CA THR A 199 29.02 42.69 14.41
C THR A 199 30.55 42.48 14.40
N ASP A 200 31.30 43.58 14.49
CA ASP A 200 32.76 43.57 14.32
C ASP A 200 33.54 42.70 15.29
N ASN A 201 32.96 42.34 16.42
CA ASN A 201 33.64 41.54 17.47
C ASN A 201 33.35 40.05 17.44
N ILE A 202 32.48 39.54 16.52
CA ILE A 202 32.09 38.15 16.49
C ILE A 202 32.97 37.39 15.50
N THR A 203 33.85 36.48 16.01
CA THR A 203 34.67 35.53 15.22
C THR A 203 34.25 34.11 15.47
N VAL A 204 33.61 33.83 16.64
CA VAL A 204 33.06 32.51 16.99
C VAL A 204 31.61 32.67 17.38
N LEU A 205 30.73 31.85 16.76
CA LEU A 205 29.29 31.96 16.95
C LEU A 205 28.70 30.59 17.30
N ASN A 206 28.51 30.35 18.57
CA ASN A 206 27.85 29.12 19.05
C ASN A 206 26.33 29.34 19.11
N ILE A 207 25.59 28.55 18.33
CA ILE A 207 24.14 28.66 18.19
C ILE A 207 23.49 27.47 18.85
N LYS A 208 22.57 27.74 19.76
CA LYS A 208 21.67 26.74 20.31
C LYS A 208 20.33 26.88 19.58
N MET A 209 20.00 25.94 18.65
CA MET A 209 18.72 25.96 17.96
C MET A 209 17.64 25.42 18.89
N GLU A 210 16.59 26.18 19.06
CA GLU A 210 15.39 25.73 19.74
C GLU A 210 14.64 24.80 18.81
N ASP A 211 14.05 23.71 19.38
CA ASP A 211 13.12 22.88 18.64
C ASP A 211 12.09 23.77 17.99
N GLY A 212 12.04 23.75 16.66
CA GLY A 212 11.05 24.48 15.92
C GLY A 212 9.72 23.87 16.24
N GLU A 213 8.89 24.59 16.98
CA GLU A 213 7.48 24.26 17.06
C GLU A 213 6.85 24.50 15.70
N SER A 214 7.14 23.60 14.75
CA SER A 214 6.44 23.61 13.49
C SER A 214 5.05 23.02 13.72
N LEU A 215 4.11 23.89 14.11
CA LEU A 215 2.68 23.62 13.89
C LEU A 215 2.37 23.47 12.39
N SER A 216 3.33 23.81 11.51
CA SER A 216 3.19 23.78 10.07
C SER A 216 4.39 23.07 9.45
N ALA A 217 4.23 21.77 9.16
CA ALA A 217 5.20 21.02 8.36
C ALA A 217 5.23 21.53 6.91
N VAL A 218 6.42 21.61 6.34
CA VAL A 218 6.60 21.94 4.92
C VAL A 218 6.27 20.69 4.10
N THR A 219 5.27 20.76 3.23
CA THR A 219 4.82 19.61 2.44
C THR A 219 5.34 19.65 0.99
N VAL A 220 5.43 18.47 0.37
CA VAL A 220 5.88 18.29 -1.02
C VAL A 220 4.70 18.17 -1.99
N ILE A 221 3.49 17.81 -1.52
CA ILE A 221 2.31 17.63 -2.37
C ILE A 221 1.34 18.82 -2.28
N GLY A 222 0.49 18.95 -3.31
CA GLY A 222 -0.52 20.02 -3.40
C GLY A 222 -0.04 21.33 -4.03
N SER A 223 1.27 21.48 -4.28
CA SER A 223 1.89 22.58 -5.03
C SER A 223 3.11 22.05 -5.78
N ARG A 224 3.35 22.53 -6.99
CA ARG A 224 4.58 22.29 -7.74
C ARG A 224 5.56 23.47 -7.62
N GLY A 225 5.18 24.50 -6.90
CA GLY A 225 5.99 25.65 -6.54
C GLY A 225 6.82 25.43 -5.27
N LYS A 226 7.02 26.51 -4.52
CA LYS A 226 7.71 26.44 -3.22
C LYS A 226 6.85 25.67 -2.22
N ALA A 227 7.50 24.83 -1.41
CA ALA A 227 6.87 24.18 -0.29
C ALA A 227 6.29 25.23 0.67
N ARG A 228 5.03 25.05 1.11
CA ARG A 228 4.27 26.03 1.91
C ARG A 228 3.82 25.43 3.23
N VAL A 229 3.65 26.28 4.22
CA VAL A 229 3.03 25.94 5.51
C VAL A 229 1.50 25.97 5.39
N ASP A 230 0.77 25.35 6.33
CA ASP A 230 -0.68 25.12 6.23
C ASP A 230 -1.52 26.35 5.93
N VAL A 231 -1.22 27.49 6.58
CA VAL A 231 -1.94 28.77 6.38
C VAL A 231 -1.70 29.37 4.98
N ASP A 232 -0.61 28.96 4.33
CA ASP A 232 -0.19 29.49 3.02
C ASP A 232 -0.64 28.58 1.87
N ARG A 233 -1.29 27.44 2.13
CA ARG A 233 -1.74 26.49 1.11
C ARG A 233 -3.11 26.81 0.57
N ALA A 234 -3.30 26.61 -0.73
CA ALA A 234 -4.60 26.72 -1.38
C ALA A 234 -5.49 25.46 -1.17
N VAL A 235 -4.91 24.35 -0.70
CA VAL A 235 -5.58 23.05 -0.54
C VAL A 235 -5.26 22.40 0.81
N PRO A 236 -6.18 21.59 1.38
CA PRO A 236 -5.98 20.90 2.65
C PRO A 236 -4.99 19.75 2.54
N VAL A 237 -3.93 19.77 3.34
CA VAL A 237 -2.95 18.66 3.44
C VAL A 237 -2.66 18.39 4.92
N ASP A 238 -2.91 17.17 5.37
CA ASP A 238 -2.46 16.70 6.67
C ASP A 238 -1.02 16.19 6.55
N VAL A 239 -0.16 16.58 7.47
CA VAL A 239 1.21 16.05 7.55
C VAL A 239 1.39 15.38 8.89
N ILE A 240 1.64 14.09 8.88
CA ILE A 240 1.80 13.23 10.05
C ILE A 240 3.26 12.79 10.09
N SER A 241 3.96 13.13 11.15
CA SER A 241 5.38 12.79 11.31
C SER A 241 5.60 11.30 11.61
N ALA A 242 6.81 10.78 11.34
CA ALA A 242 7.20 9.43 11.73
C ALA A 242 6.96 9.16 13.23
N LYS A 243 7.22 10.12 14.09
CA LYS A 243 6.99 10.02 15.54
C LYS A 243 5.51 9.78 15.86
N GLU A 244 4.60 10.55 15.24
CA GLU A 244 3.14 10.40 15.43
C GLU A 244 2.64 9.05 14.90
N LEU A 245 3.18 8.56 13.80
CA LEU A 245 2.86 7.23 13.28
C LEU A 245 3.32 6.13 14.26
N GLN A 246 4.54 6.23 14.76
CA GLN A 246 5.16 5.17 15.56
C GLN A 246 4.58 5.03 16.98
N ILE A 247 4.03 6.09 17.58
CA ILE A 247 3.38 6.04 18.91
C ILE A 247 1.99 5.38 18.87
N THR A 248 1.49 4.98 17.69
CA THR A 248 0.18 4.26 17.59
C THR A 248 0.25 2.83 18.11
N GLY A 249 1.45 2.26 18.26
CA GLY A 249 1.63 0.84 18.59
C GLY A 249 1.31 -0.11 17.44
N GLN A 250 0.92 0.41 16.30
CA GLN A 250 0.68 -0.37 15.08
C GLN A 250 2.00 -0.68 14.36
N THR A 251 2.04 -1.76 13.58
CA THR A 251 3.22 -2.18 12.82
C THR A 251 3.09 -1.87 11.32
N GLU A 252 1.88 -1.73 10.80
CA GLU A 252 1.56 -1.49 9.39
C GLU A 252 1.14 -0.03 9.15
N LEU A 253 1.63 0.59 8.07
CA LEU A 253 1.39 2.00 7.73
C LEU A 253 -0.10 2.34 7.58
N GLY A 254 -0.90 1.45 6.98
CA GLY A 254 -2.34 1.64 6.84
C GLY A 254 -3.05 1.76 8.18
N GLN A 255 -2.67 0.91 9.14
CA GLN A 255 -3.22 0.96 10.50
C GLN A 255 -2.71 2.20 11.25
N MET A 256 -1.43 2.57 11.10
CA MET A 256 -0.90 3.81 11.67
C MET A 256 -1.69 5.02 11.18
N ALA A 257 -1.97 5.09 9.86
CA ALA A 257 -2.76 6.18 9.26
C ALA A 257 -4.21 6.18 9.76
N GLN A 258 -4.83 5.02 9.95
CA GLN A 258 -6.20 4.91 10.49
C GLN A 258 -6.34 5.58 11.87
N PHE A 259 -5.35 5.43 12.74
CA PHE A 259 -5.37 5.96 14.11
C PHE A 259 -4.72 7.35 14.25
N THR A 260 -4.32 7.97 13.13
CA THR A 260 -3.72 9.32 13.11
C THR A 260 -4.47 10.32 12.22
N SER A 261 -5.20 9.84 11.19
CA SER A 261 -6.00 10.69 10.30
C SER A 261 -7.49 10.31 10.39
N PRO A 262 -8.40 11.25 10.67
CA PRO A 262 -9.82 10.94 10.81
C PRO A 262 -10.48 10.63 9.49
N SER A 263 -10.05 11.25 8.38
CA SER A 263 -10.60 11.03 7.03
C SER A 263 -10.11 9.75 6.36
N PHE A 264 -9.07 9.10 6.92
CA PHE A 264 -8.50 7.86 6.41
C PHE A 264 -9.06 6.65 7.17
N ASN A 265 -9.43 5.58 6.45
CA ASN A 265 -9.94 4.35 7.03
C ASN A 265 -9.29 3.13 6.39
N SER A 266 -8.83 2.18 7.19
CA SER A 266 -8.15 0.94 6.79
C SER A 266 -8.48 -0.19 7.77
N ALA A 267 -9.78 -0.39 8.05
CA ALA A 267 -10.21 -1.41 9.00
C ALA A 267 -9.86 -2.82 8.50
N LYS A 268 -9.42 -3.68 9.42
CA LYS A 268 -9.20 -5.11 9.15
C LYS A 268 -10.45 -5.90 9.46
N TYR A 269 -10.72 -6.86 8.60
CA TYR A 269 -11.88 -7.76 8.69
C TYR A 269 -11.37 -9.21 8.78
N GLY A 270 -12.15 -10.09 9.35
CA GLY A 270 -11.91 -11.54 9.29
C GLY A 270 -11.98 -12.07 7.86
N ILE A 271 -12.22 -13.34 7.62
CA ILE A 271 -12.22 -14.03 6.31
C ILE A 271 -12.63 -13.12 5.15
N ASN A 272 -11.65 -12.63 4.36
CA ASN A 272 -11.84 -11.48 3.48
C ASN A 272 -11.20 -11.60 2.07
N GLY A 273 -10.78 -12.78 1.66
CA GLY A 273 -10.20 -12.98 0.32
C GLY A 273 -8.98 -12.09 0.05
N VAL A 274 -9.02 -11.25 -0.98
CA VAL A 274 -7.89 -10.38 -1.39
C VAL A 274 -7.51 -9.34 -0.33
N ALA A 275 -8.48 -8.83 0.45
CA ALA A 275 -8.21 -7.87 1.50
C ALA A 275 -7.44 -8.46 2.71
N ASN A 276 -7.20 -9.77 2.75
CA ASN A 276 -6.26 -10.38 3.70
C ASN A 276 -4.79 -10.06 3.33
N TYR A 277 -4.51 -9.73 2.08
CA TYR A 277 -3.15 -9.46 1.58
C TYR A 277 -2.85 -7.97 1.42
N ALA A 278 -3.87 -7.17 1.13
CA ALA A 278 -3.75 -5.72 0.98
C ALA A 278 -5.01 -5.03 1.53
N ASP A 279 -4.85 -4.18 2.53
CA ASP A 279 -5.96 -3.49 3.18
C ASP A 279 -6.70 -2.58 2.19
N PRO A 280 -8.04 -2.58 2.15
CA PRO A 280 -8.83 -1.66 1.34
C PRO A 280 -8.86 -0.26 1.97
N ALA A 281 -7.75 0.48 1.86
CA ALA A 281 -7.62 1.81 2.42
C ALA A 281 -8.50 2.82 1.70
N THR A 282 -9.32 3.57 2.45
CA THR A 282 -10.26 4.55 1.93
C THR A 282 -9.99 5.95 2.49
N LEU A 283 -10.39 6.97 1.75
CA LEU A 283 -10.29 8.37 2.18
C LEU A 283 -11.67 9.03 2.02
N ARG A 284 -12.16 9.73 3.07
CA ARG A 284 -13.45 10.40 3.06
C ARG A 284 -14.64 9.47 2.74
N GLY A 285 -14.56 8.19 3.12
CA GLY A 285 -15.58 7.19 2.85
C GLY A 285 -15.70 6.74 1.40
N MET A 286 -14.75 7.13 0.53
CA MET A 286 -14.74 6.78 -0.89
C MET A 286 -14.02 5.44 -1.14
N SER A 287 -14.05 4.93 -2.37
CA SER A 287 -13.45 3.65 -2.73
C SER A 287 -11.92 3.66 -2.64
N PRO A 288 -11.28 2.51 -2.33
CA PRO A 288 -9.82 2.38 -2.26
C PRO A 288 -9.10 2.74 -3.56
N ASP A 289 -9.69 2.46 -4.72
CA ASP A 289 -9.14 2.75 -6.04
C ASP A 289 -9.34 4.21 -6.50
N GLN A 290 -9.99 5.04 -5.67
CA GLN A 290 -10.16 6.49 -5.85
C GLN A 290 -9.16 7.31 -5.01
N VAL A 291 -8.20 6.64 -4.37
CA VAL A 291 -7.11 7.23 -3.58
C VAL A 291 -5.78 6.94 -4.27
N LEU A 292 -5.04 7.99 -4.63
CA LEU A 292 -3.73 7.83 -5.23
C LEU A 292 -2.64 7.73 -4.16
N LEU A 293 -1.83 6.67 -4.20
CA LEU A 293 -0.65 6.52 -3.36
C LEU A 293 0.62 6.96 -4.10
N LEU A 294 1.40 7.83 -3.46
CA LEU A 294 2.71 8.28 -3.93
C LEU A 294 3.80 7.90 -2.93
N VAL A 295 5.03 7.77 -3.42
CA VAL A 295 6.27 7.66 -2.63
C VAL A 295 7.23 8.74 -3.13
N ASN A 296 7.66 9.65 -2.25
CA ASN A 296 8.44 10.83 -2.64
C ASN A 296 7.84 11.60 -3.82
N GLY A 297 6.49 11.68 -3.90
CA GLY A 297 5.77 12.36 -4.98
C GLY A 297 5.66 11.59 -6.30
N LYS A 298 6.17 10.34 -6.39
CA LYS A 298 6.05 9.48 -7.58
C LYS A 298 5.00 8.38 -7.35
N ARG A 299 4.22 8.09 -8.40
CA ARG A 299 3.10 7.13 -8.36
C ARG A 299 3.55 5.72 -7.93
N ARG A 300 2.82 5.12 -7.02
CA ARG A 300 2.94 3.71 -6.63
C ARG A 300 2.02 2.85 -7.51
N HIS A 301 2.48 1.64 -7.86
CA HIS A 301 1.68 0.65 -8.59
C HIS A 301 0.57 0.04 -7.73
N GLN A 302 -0.48 -0.46 -8.39
CA GLN A 302 -1.63 -1.13 -7.76
C GLN A 302 -1.28 -2.57 -7.33
N PHE A 303 -2.11 -3.13 -6.46
CA PHE A 303 -2.10 -4.54 -6.12
C PHE A 303 -2.55 -5.40 -7.32
N SER A 304 -2.11 -6.67 -7.38
CA SER A 304 -2.33 -7.52 -8.55
C SER A 304 -3.73 -8.13 -8.66
N ALA A 305 -4.57 -8.04 -7.64
CA ALA A 305 -5.87 -8.70 -7.60
C ALA A 305 -7.01 -7.75 -7.23
N VAL A 306 -8.19 -8.03 -7.78
CA VAL A 306 -9.46 -7.35 -7.46
C VAL A 306 -10.06 -7.95 -6.20
N ASN A 307 -10.61 -7.13 -5.31
CA ASN A 307 -11.41 -7.59 -4.19
C ASN A 307 -12.83 -7.97 -4.66
N LEU A 308 -13.09 -9.26 -4.79
CA LEU A 308 -14.40 -9.78 -5.25
C LEU A 308 -15.33 -10.16 -4.10
N ASN A 309 -14.83 -10.24 -2.87
CA ASN A 309 -15.64 -10.61 -1.73
C ASN A 309 -16.61 -9.48 -1.32
N VAL A 310 -17.72 -9.88 -0.72
CA VAL A 310 -18.74 -8.96 -0.18
C VAL A 310 -18.21 -8.34 1.11
N THR A 311 -17.31 -7.38 0.95
CA THR A 311 -16.66 -6.62 2.01
C THR A 311 -16.40 -5.21 1.55
N LEU A 312 -15.95 -4.33 2.41
CA LEU A 312 -15.56 -2.98 2.02
C LEU A 312 -14.53 -3.04 0.88
N GLY A 313 -14.73 -2.22 -0.15
CA GLY A 313 -13.91 -2.22 -1.35
C GLY A 313 -14.26 -3.35 -2.34
N LYS A 314 -15.45 -4.00 -2.25
CA LYS A 314 -15.92 -4.94 -3.28
C LYS A 314 -15.82 -4.35 -4.68
N GLY A 315 -15.19 -5.07 -5.59
CA GLY A 315 -14.98 -4.64 -6.98
C GLY A 315 -13.81 -3.67 -7.19
N THR A 316 -13.03 -3.33 -6.18
CA THR A 316 -11.94 -2.36 -6.29
C THR A 316 -10.56 -3.01 -6.28
N VAL A 317 -9.56 -2.27 -6.79
CA VAL A 317 -8.15 -2.64 -6.74
C VAL A 317 -7.43 -1.62 -5.87
N THR A 318 -6.95 -2.04 -4.72
CA THR A 318 -6.23 -1.18 -3.79
C THR A 318 -4.75 -1.02 -4.17
N THR A 319 -4.05 -0.08 -3.53
CA THR A 319 -2.59 0.03 -3.56
C THR A 319 -2.05 -0.33 -2.17
N ASP A 320 -1.17 -1.33 -2.08
CA ASP A 320 -0.64 -1.81 -0.80
C ASP A 320 0.46 -0.88 -0.25
N MET A 321 0.09 -0.03 0.71
CA MET A 321 1.06 0.79 1.43
C MET A 321 1.80 0.00 2.52
N ASN A 322 1.26 -1.15 2.97
CA ASN A 322 1.84 -2.01 3.99
C ASN A 322 3.00 -2.87 3.44
N SER A 323 3.34 -2.75 2.16
CA SER A 323 4.56 -3.32 1.55
C SER A 323 5.82 -2.47 1.80
N ILE A 324 5.67 -1.27 2.36
CA ILE A 324 6.77 -0.34 2.69
C ILE A 324 7.00 -0.36 4.21
N PRO A 325 8.23 -0.61 4.69
CA PRO A 325 8.52 -0.63 6.12
C PRO A 325 8.35 0.76 6.75
N SER A 326 7.72 0.81 7.92
CA SER A 326 7.37 2.08 8.58
C SER A 326 8.58 2.95 8.96
N LEU A 327 9.75 2.36 9.26
CA LEU A 327 10.99 3.11 9.52
C LEU A 327 11.62 3.74 8.27
N ALA A 328 11.22 3.32 7.07
CA ALA A 328 11.64 3.97 5.83
C ALA A 328 10.92 5.30 5.61
N VAL A 329 9.82 5.56 6.33
CA VAL A 329 8.95 6.72 6.16
C VAL A 329 9.28 7.77 7.21
N ASP A 330 9.60 8.98 6.77
CA ASP A 330 9.82 10.16 7.60
C ASP A 330 8.52 10.89 7.93
N ARG A 331 7.60 10.92 6.97
CA ARG A 331 6.28 11.54 7.11
C ARG A 331 5.25 10.96 6.16
N LEU A 332 4.00 11.04 6.56
CA LEU A 332 2.83 10.75 5.76
C LEU A 332 2.11 12.07 5.44
N GLU A 333 1.89 12.35 4.18
CA GLU A 333 1.14 13.53 3.72
C GLU A 333 -0.17 13.06 3.11
N ILE A 334 -1.31 13.62 3.55
CA ILE A 334 -2.65 13.30 3.01
C ILE A 334 -3.25 14.58 2.43
N LEU A 335 -3.27 14.68 1.10
CA LEU A 335 -3.97 15.74 0.40
C LEU A 335 -5.46 15.38 0.30
N ARG A 336 -6.30 16.12 1.00
CA ARG A 336 -7.74 15.93 1.05
C ARG A 336 -8.46 16.80 -0.01
N ASP A 337 -8.04 16.65 -1.27
CA ASP A 337 -8.63 17.37 -2.41
C ASP A 337 -8.38 16.60 -3.70
N GLY A 338 -9.24 16.76 -4.70
CA GLY A 338 -9.00 16.21 -6.03
C GLY A 338 -7.73 16.78 -6.63
N ALA A 339 -6.90 15.93 -7.22
CA ALA A 339 -5.61 16.35 -7.77
C ALA A 339 -5.24 15.65 -9.08
N ALA A 340 -6.21 15.14 -9.81
CA ALA A 340 -5.99 14.46 -11.08
C ALA A 340 -5.29 15.35 -12.13
N ALA A 341 -5.52 16.66 -12.13
CA ALA A 341 -4.85 17.60 -13.01
C ALA A 341 -3.32 17.67 -12.74
N GLN A 342 -2.89 17.45 -11.51
CA GLN A 342 -1.48 17.53 -11.11
C GLN A 342 -0.77 16.17 -11.15
N TYR A 343 -1.46 15.08 -10.76
CA TYR A 343 -0.85 13.76 -10.53
C TYR A 343 -1.42 12.64 -11.43
N GLY A 344 -2.39 12.94 -12.29
CA GLY A 344 -3.04 12.00 -13.18
C GLY A 344 -4.22 11.27 -12.55
N SER A 345 -4.74 10.25 -13.25
CA SER A 345 -5.89 9.45 -12.85
C SER A 345 -5.82 8.94 -11.40
N ASP A 346 -6.95 8.55 -10.82
CA ASP A 346 -7.14 7.92 -9.52
C ASP A 346 -7.11 8.87 -8.31
N ALA A 347 -6.65 10.12 -8.46
CA ALA A 347 -6.65 11.14 -7.41
C ALA A 347 -8.02 11.85 -7.28
N ILE A 348 -9.11 11.09 -7.07
CA ILE A 348 -10.47 11.60 -6.90
C ILE A 348 -10.72 12.00 -5.44
N ALA A 349 -10.59 11.05 -4.51
CA ALA A 349 -10.78 11.30 -3.08
C ALA A 349 -9.65 12.14 -2.48
N GLY A 350 -8.45 11.99 -3.04
CA GLY A 350 -7.23 12.65 -2.61
C GLY A 350 -5.98 11.82 -2.87
N ILE A 351 -4.89 12.24 -2.21
CA ILE A 351 -3.57 11.61 -2.36
C ILE A 351 -3.02 11.26 -0.99
N VAL A 352 -2.40 10.11 -0.89
CA VAL A 352 -1.53 9.72 0.24
C VAL A 352 -0.09 9.68 -0.29
N ASN A 353 0.81 10.48 0.28
CA ASN A 353 2.22 10.50 -0.10
C ASN A 353 3.11 10.10 1.07
N LEU A 354 3.98 9.13 0.84
CA LEU A 354 4.99 8.69 1.80
C LEU A 354 6.31 9.44 1.52
N GLY A 355 6.66 10.36 2.38
CA GLY A 355 7.98 10.99 2.39
C GLY A 355 9.00 10.06 3.01
N LEU A 356 10.04 9.70 2.28
CA LEU A 356 11.04 8.74 2.74
C LEU A 356 12.12 9.39 3.60
N ASN A 357 12.66 8.60 4.53
CA ASN A 357 13.76 9.00 5.41
C ASN A 357 15.03 9.33 4.60
N LYS A 358 15.68 10.44 4.96
CA LYS A 358 16.92 10.96 4.33
C LYS A 358 18.04 11.14 5.36
N SER A 359 17.93 10.56 6.55
CA SER A 359 18.95 10.70 7.59
C SER A 359 20.32 10.21 7.10
N VAL A 360 21.39 10.85 7.60
CA VAL A 360 22.80 10.54 7.29
C VAL A 360 23.57 10.39 8.57
N GLY A 361 24.42 9.35 8.67
CA GLY A 361 25.26 9.07 9.85
C GLY A 361 24.46 8.72 11.11
N LYS A 362 23.15 8.41 10.94
CA LYS A 362 22.27 8.02 12.03
C LYS A 362 21.52 6.76 11.66
N GLY A 363 21.28 5.92 12.65
CA GLY A 363 20.50 4.71 12.49
C GLY A 363 19.55 4.50 13.66
N SER A 364 18.58 3.62 13.45
CA SER A 364 17.69 3.15 14.50
C SER A 364 17.37 1.67 14.32
N PHE A 365 17.43 0.93 15.41
CA PHE A 365 16.93 -0.43 15.50
C PHE A 365 15.71 -0.42 16.42
N LYS A 366 14.55 -0.82 15.89
CA LYS A 366 13.30 -0.88 16.62
C LYS A 366 12.82 -2.31 16.70
N THR A 367 12.44 -2.74 17.90
CA THR A 367 11.75 -4.02 18.12
C THR A 367 10.46 -3.79 18.89
N GLN A 368 9.46 -4.58 18.60
CA GLN A 368 8.17 -4.58 19.28
C GLN A 368 7.71 -6.02 19.51
N VAL A 369 7.16 -6.28 20.68
CA VAL A 369 6.41 -7.49 20.99
C VAL A 369 5.07 -7.08 21.57
N GLY A 370 4.00 -7.74 21.16
CA GLY A 370 2.67 -7.47 21.68
C GLY A 370 1.75 -8.68 21.54
N GLN A 371 0.62 -8.64 22.25
CA GLN A 371 -0.36 -9.72 22.27
C GLN A 371 -1.74 -9.16 22.61
N HIS A 372 -2.77 -9.73 22.01
CA HIS A 372 -4.13 -9.49 22.48
C HIS A 372 -4.37 -10.23 23.80
N ARG A 373 -4.84 -9.48 24.80
CA ARG A 373 -5.30 -10.00 26.10
C ARG A 373 -6.68 -9.41 26.36
N THR A 374 -7.69 -10.18 26.11
CA THR A 374 -9.05 -9.66 25.92
C THR A 374 -10.11 -10.66 26.34
N ASN A 375 -11.29 -10.18 26.73
CA ASN A 375 -12.49 -11.00 26.83
C ASN A 375 -13.12 -11.12 25.43
N ALA A 376 -12.75 -12.18 24.71
CA ALA A 376 -13.31 -12.43 23.38
C ALA A 376 -14.82 -12.67 23.49
N LYS A 377 -15.60 -11.73 22.96
CA LYS A 377 -17.05 -11.75 23.00
C LYS A 377 -17.59 -12.50 21.79
N THR A 378 -17.75 -13.82 21.92
CA THR A 378 -18.39 -14.64 20.90
C THR A 378 -19.91 -14.65 21.08
N LEU A 379 -20.67 -15.33 20.22
CA LEU A 379 -22.14 -15.38 20.34
C LEU A 379 -22.59 -16.20 21.57
N THR A 380 -21.82 -17.23 21.94
CA THR A 380 -22.16 -18.19 22.96
C THR A 380 -21.49 -17.96 24.31
N ALA A 381 -20.36 -17.24 24.33
CA ALA A 381 -19.58 -17.02 25.54
C ALA A 381 -18.70 -15.77 25.45
N ASP A 382 -18.37 -15.24 26.63
CA ASP A 382 -17.30 -14.24 26.81
C ASP A 382 -16.12 -14.97 27.48
N ASN A 383 -15.05 -15.26 26.71
CA ASN A 383 -13.90 -16.02 27.18
C ASN A 383 -12.65 -15.14 27.18
N TYR A 384 -11.92 -15.15 28.31
CA TYR A 384 -10.60 -14.51 28.33
C TYR A 384 -9.61 -15.29 27.47
N VAL A 385 -8.97 -14.60 26.51
CA VAL A 385 -8.01 -15.20 25.58
C VAL A 385 -6.70 -14.39 25.52
N ASN A 386 -5.61 -15.11 25.28
CA ASN A 386 -4.30 -14.54 24.95
C ASN A 386 -3.92 -15.09 23.58
N ASP A 387 -4.08 -14.28 22.52
CA ASP A 387 -3.80 -14.70 21.15
C ASP A 387 -3.25 -13.54 20.30
N GLY A 388 -3.00 -13.78 19.02
CA GLY A 388 -2.54 -12.77 18.09
C GLY A 388 -1.21 -12.15 18.50
N THR A 389 -0.25 -12.96 18.98
CA THR A 389 1.08 -12.48 19.33
C THR A 389 1.76 -11.86 18.11
N GLN A 390 2.37 -10.69 18.29
CA GLN A 390 3.06 -9.96 17.22
C GLN A 390 4.50 -9.68 17.58
N TYR A 391 5.39 -9.86 16.61
CA TYR A 391 6.81 -9.52 16.70
C TYR A 391 7.19 -8.63 15.52
N MET A 392 7.89 -7.55 15.81
CA MET A 392 8.49 -6.69 14.78
C MET A 392 9.95 -6.43 15.13
N ALA A 393 10.81 -6.53 14.13
CA ALA A 393 12.20 -6.05 14.20
C ALA A 393 12.48 -5.23 12.94
N SER A 394 12.93 -4.00 13.09
CA SER A 394 13.21 -3.12 11.97
C SER A 394 14.50 -2.33 12.21
N LEU A 395 15.33 -2.28 11.18
CA LEU A 395 16.62 -1.57 11.17
C LEU A 395 16.58 -0.51 10.06
N ASN A 396 16.92 0.71 10.38
CA ASN A 396 17.17 1.78 9.42
C ASN A 396 18.55 2.39 9.66
N TYR A 397 19.28 2.69 8.60
CA TYR A 397 20.55 3.40 8.69
C TYR A 397 20.79 4.29 7.47
N GLY A 398 21.30 5.49 7.72
CA GLY A 398 21.69 6.46 6.71
C GLY A 398 23.19 6.51 6.53
N PHE A 399 23.68 6.12 5.35
CA PHE A 399 25.09 6.16 4.96
C PHE A 399 25.39 7.49 4.24
N LYS A 400 26.57 8.07 4.52
CA LYS A 400 27.12 9.16 3.74
C LYS A 400 27.86 8.58 2.52
N LEU A 401 27.55 9.05 1.30
CA LEU A 401 28.17 8.57 0.06
C LEU A 401 29.38 9.42 -0.39
N GLY A 402 30.13 9.95 0.56
CA GLY A 402 31.36 10.70 0.33
C GLY A 402 31.12 12.18 0.07
N LYS A 403 30.27 12.57 -0.89
CA LYS A 403 29.99 13.96 -1.26
C LYS A 403 29.01 14.62 -0.30
N GLU A 404 29.17 15.90 -0.02
CA GLU A 404 28.25 16.69 0.78
C GLU A 404 26.84 16.68 0.17
N GLY A 405 25.80 16.53 1.02
CA GLY A 405 24.41 16.40 0.58
C GLY A 405 24.03 15.03 0.00
N SER A 406 25.00 14.09 -0.14
CA SER A 406 24.71 12.73 -0.59
C SER A 406 24.28 11.83 0.57
N PHE A 407 23.34 10.93 0.31
CA PHE A 407 22.87 9.96 1.29
C PHE A 407 22.41 8.66 0.62
N LEU A 408 22.55 7.57 1.35
CA LEU A 408 21.84 6.32 1.10
C LEU A 408 21.19 5.91 2.42
N ASN A 409 19.87 5.94 2.49
CA ASN A 409 19.11 5.45 3.63
C ASN A 409 18.55 4.07 3.30
N ALA A 410 18.85 3.08 4.13
CA ALA A 410 18.43 1.70 3.94
C ALA A 410 17.62 1.21 5.14
N THR A 411 16.53 0.49 4.87
CA THR A 411 15.63 -0.09 5.87
C THR A 411 15.43 -1.57 5.59
N LEU A 412 15.48 -2.38 6.66
CA LEU A 412 15.08 -3.79 6.67
C LEU A 412 14.06 -3.97 7.80
N SER A 413 12.97 -4.66 7.53
CA SER A 413 11.92 -4.95 8.52
C SER A 413 11.45 -6.40 8.42
N TYR A 414 11.26 -7.01 9.56
CA TYR A 414 10.59 -8.29 9.76
C TYR A 414 9.37 -8.07 10.64
N ASN A 415 8.20 -8.54 10.18
CA ASN A 415 6.96 -8.51 10.93
C ASN A 415 6.36 -9.92 10.95
N HIS A 416 5.95 -10.36 12.12
CA HIS A 416 5.20 -11.59 12.32
C HIS A 416 4.02 -11.33 13.22
N ALA A 417 2.87 -11.88 12.87
CA ALA A 417 1.67 -11.86 13.70
C ALA A 417 0.98 -13.22 13.64
N ASP A 418 0.63 -13.76 14.80
CA ASP A 418 -0.24 -14.91 14.91
C ASP A 418 -1.70 -14.50 14.61
N GLY A 419 -2.52 -15.48 14.26
CA GLY A 419 -3.95 -15.27 14.08
C GLY A 419 -4.68 -15.01 15.39
N THR A 420 -5.85 -14.37 15.29
CA THR A 420 -6.78 -14.23 16.42
C THR A 420 -8.05 -15.03 16.16
N GLN A 421 -8.64 -15.60 17.23
CA GLN A 421 -9.85 -16.41 17.12
C GLN A 421 -11.04 -15.72 17.80
N ARG A 422 -12.04 -15.35 16.99
CA ARG A 422 -13.28 -14.68 17.45
C ARG A 422 -14.54 -15.35 16.92
N SER A 423 -14.45 -16.62 16.50
CA SER A 423 -15.60 -17.41 16.05
C SER A 423 -16.15 -18.31 17.14
N ASP A 424 -17.38 -18.69 16.98
CA ASP A 424 -18.04 -19.77 17.73
C ASP A 424 -17.95 -21.10 16.98
N PRO A 425 -18.22 -22.25 17.66
CA PRO A 425 -18.35 -23.52 16.98
C PRO A 425 -19.51 -23.49 15.97
N PHE A 426 -19.35 -24.22 14.87
CA PHE A 426 -20.39 -24.40 13.86
C PHE A 426 -21.64 -25.08 14.49
N THR A 427 -22.79 -24.43 14.41
CA THR A 427 -24.07 -24.91 14.94
C THR A 427 -24.98 -25.50 13.86
N GLY A 428 -24.58 -25.43 12.59
CA GLY A 428 -25.33 -25.98 11.46
C GLY A 428 -25.31 -27.52 11.42
N ARG A 429 -25.99 -28.09 10.44
CA ARG A 429 -25.99 -29.53 10.18
C ARG A 429 -24.71 -29.99 9.51
N ILE A 430 -24.21 -31.14 9.92
CA ILE A 430 -22.95 -31.71 9.43
C ILE A 430 -23.20 -32.86 8.47
N TYR A 431 -24.14 -33.78 8.81
CA TYR A 431 -24.30 -35.05 8.11
C TYR A 431 -25.60 -35.17 7.30
N PHE A 432 -26.68 -34.54 7.75
CA PHE A 432 -27.98 -34.68 7.12
C PHE A 432 -28.62 -33.33 6.79
N ALA A 433 -29.15 -33.21 5.58
CA ALA A 433 -29.95 -32.06 5.18
C ALA A 433 -31.20 -31.90 6.05
N ALA A 434 -31.71 -30.70 6.18
CA ALA A 434 -32.96 -30.44 6.87
C ALA A 434 -34.11 -31.10 6.11
N GLY A 435 -35.05 -31.68 6.85
CA GLY A 435 -36.31 -32.16 6.25
C GLY A 435 -37.18 -31.00 5.78
N SER A 436 -38.11 -31.28 4.88
CA SER A 436 -39.05 -30.26 4.32
C SER A 436 -40.33 -30.07 5.13
N THR A 437 -40.62 -30.98 6.05
CA THR A 437 -41.79 -30.91 6.95
C THR A 437 -41.34 -30.90 8.41
N PRO A 438 -42.16 -30.40 9.38
CA PRO A 438 -41.79 -30.42 10.79
C PRO A 438 -41.38 -31.81 11.30
N ALA A 439 -42.09 -32.86 10.90
CA ALA A 439 -41.76 -34.24 11.28
C ALA A 439 -40.43 -34.71 10.66
N ALA A 440 -40.21 -34.40 9.39
CA ALA A 440 -38.93 -34.69 8.70
C ALA A 440 -37.75 -33.90 9.26
N ILE A 441 -37.97 -32.67 9.68
CA ILE A 441 -36.97 -31.85 10.38
C ILE A 441 -36.60 -32.51 11.70
N ALA A 442 -37.58 -32.90 12.51
CA ALA A 442 -37.33 -33.56 13.80
C ALA A 442 -36.59 -34.90 13.62
N ALA A 443 -37.05 -35.76 12.68
CA ALA A 443 -36.38 -37.00 12.36
C ALA A 443 -34.94 -36.82 11.89
N SER A 444 -34.69 -35.82 11.06
CA SER A 444 -33.32 -35.52 10.58
C SER A 444 -32.41 -34.95 11.68
N LEU A 445 -32.95 -34.26 12.70
CA LEU A 445 -32.18 -33.82 13.87
C LEU A 445 -31.74 -35.01 14.73
N ILE A 446 -32.66 -35.96 15.02
CA ILE A 446 -32.35 -37.18 15.79
C ILE A 446 -31.22 -37.96 15.07
N ARG A 447 -31.32 -38.11 13.77
CA ARG A 447 -30.24 -38.76 12.96
C ARG A 447 -28.93 -38.03 13.00
N GLU A 448 -28.95 -36.69 12.91
CA GLU A 448 -27.79 -35.81 13.02
C GLU A 448 -27.10 -36.00 14.40
N ASP A 449 -27.88 -35.97 15.48
CA ASP A 449 -27.35 -36.13 16.83
C ASP A 449 -26.78 -37.55 17.07
N SER A 450 -27.47 -38.58 16.57
CA SER A 450 -26.96 -39.94 16.64
C SER A 450 -25.64 -40.12 15.88
N MET A 451 -25.52 -39.52 14.72
CA MET A 451 -24.28 -39.57 13.94
C MET A 451 -23.14 -38.78 14.59
N ARG A 452 -23.42 -37.61 15.16
CA ARG A 452 -22.43 -36.81 15.93
C ARG A 452 -21.91 -37.64 17.11
N ALA A 453 -22.80 -38.24 17.87
CA ALA A 453 -22.45 -39.11 19.01
C ALA A 453 -21.58 -40.30 18.56
N ALA A 454 -22.01 -41.01 17.50
CA ALA A 454 -21.26 -42.16 16.97
C ALA A 454 -19.85 -41.81 16.46
N ARG A 455 -19.63 -40.55 16.04
CA ARG A 455 -18.35 -40.05 15.53
C ARG A 455 -17.54 -39.23 16.55
N GLY A 456 -17.98 -39.20 17.82
CA GLY A 456 -17.31 -38.44 18.86
C GLY A 456 -17.40 -36.92 18.71
N VAL A 457 -18.35 -36.43 17.91
CA VAL A 457 -18.54 -35.01 17.60
C VAL A 457 -19.55 -34.32 18.53
N TRP A 458 -20.22 -35.08 19.38
CA TRP A 458 -21.26 -34.62 20.30
C TRP A 458 -20.93 -34.90 21.79
N PRO A 459 -21.29 -34.03 22.69
CA PRO A 459 -21.66 -32.63 22.56
C PRO A 459 -20.42 -31.81 22.28
N THR A 460 -20.57 -30.77 21.50
CA THR A 460 -19.53 -29.98 20.87
C THR A 460 -18.56 -29.24 21.80
N THR A 461 -18.54 -29.52 23.11
CA THR A 461 -17.71 -28.79 24.07
C THR A 461 -16.23 -29.15 24.05
N GLU A 462 -15.86 -30.36 23.58
CA GLU A 462 -14.45 -30.82 23.56
C GLU A 462 -13.85 -30.95 22.15
N SER A 463 -14.66 -31.22 21.13
CA SER A 463 -14.19 -31.26 19.72
C SER A 463 -14.29 -29.91 19.00
N LYS A 464 -14.19 -28.83 19.73
CA LYS A 464 -14.36 -27.46 19.25
C LYS A 464 -13.40 -27.08 18.12
N LYS A 465 -12.25 -27.73 17.97
CA LYS A 465 -11.26 -27.44 16.93
C LYS A 465 -11.76 -27.74 15.52
N ASP A 466 -12.57 -28.79 15.35
CA ASP A 466 -12.91 -29.34 14.04
C ASP A 466 -14.01 -28.56 13.31
N PHE A 467 -14.70 -27.63 14.00
CA PHE A 467 -15.87 -26.90 13.48
C PHE A 467 -15.79 -25.39 13.72
N ARG A 468 -14.61 -24.87 14.00
CA ARG A 468 -14.36 -23.44 14.13
C ARG A 468 -13.66 -22.90 12.92
N VAL A 469 -13.99 -21.67 12.57
CA VAL A 469 -13.15 -20.85 11.70
C VAL A 469 -11.98 -20.36 12.55
N SER A 470 -10.79 -20.94 12.34
CA SER A 470 -9.62 -20.75 13.22
C SER A 470 -9.08 -19.35 13.25
N THR A 471 -9.26 -18.58 12.20
CA THR A 471 -8.70 -17.23 12.06
C THR A 471 -9.75 -16.15 11.83
N TYR A 472 -10.96 -16.33 12.38
CA TYR A 472 -11.96 -15.27 12.36
C TYR A 472 -11.58 -14.16 13.33
N GLY A 473 -10.84 -13.19 12.82
CA GLY A 473 -10.15 -12.11 13.50
C GLY A 473 -9.08 -11.56 12.59
N SER A 474 -7.83 -11.56 13.01
CA SER A 474 -6.68 -11.32 12.15
C SER A 474 -6.09 -12.62 11.66
N ASN A 475 -5.68 -12.67 10.40
CA ASN A 475 -4.98 -13.83 9.85
C ASN A 475 -3.51 -13.86 10.30
N PRO A 476 -2.91 -15.05 10.48
CA PRO A 476 -1.47 -15.16 10.62
C PRO A 476 -0.73 -14.54 9.45
N LEU A 477 0.28 -13.75 9.75
CA LEU A 477 1.05 -12.97 8.79
C LEU A 477 2.54 -13.06 9.09
N THR A 478 3.36 -13.26 8.07
CA THR A 478 4.81 -13.03 8.14
C THR A 478 5.24 -12.17 6.96
N ALA A 479 5.94 -11.06 7.20
CA ALA A 479 6.41 -10.16 6.17
C ALA A 479 7.89 -9.81 6.36
N ILE A 480 8.64 -9.83 5.26
CA ILE A 480 10.01 -9.30 5.17
C ILE A 480 9.99 -8.18 4.15
N GLN A 481 10.54 -7.04 4.52
CA GLN A 481 10.49 -5.82 3.72
C GLN A 481 11.85 -5.15 3.70
N THR A 482 12.28 -4.69 2.54
CA THR A 482 13.46 -3.84 2.38
C THR A 482 13.09 -2.59 1.64
N PHE A 483 13.73 -1.47 1.98
CA PHE A 483 13.53 -0.23 1.24
C PHE A 483 14.79 0.63 1.28
N VAL A 484 15.10 1.29 0.17
CA VAL A 484 16.24 2.20 0.07
C VAL A 484 15.79 3.55 -0.48
N ASN A 485 16.48 4.61 -0.05
CA ASN A 485 16.31 5.98 -0.55
C ASN A 485 17.69 6.60 -0.73
N ILE A 486 18.01 7.05 -1.93
CA ILE A 486 19.34 7.52 -2.33
C ILE A 486 19.19 8.92 -2.91
N GLY A 487 20.08 9.81 -2.50
CA GLY A 487 20.30 11.12 -3.13
C GLY A 487 21.79 11.37 -3.33
N TYR A 488 22.17 11.83 -4.52
CA TYR A 488 23.57 12.07 -4.85
C TYR A 488 23.71 13.34 -5.72
N PRO A 489 24.13 14.47 -5.16
CA PRO A 489 24.44 15.65 -5.95
C PRO A 489 25.74 15.44 -6.76
N LEU A 490 25.63 15.45 -8.10
CA LEU A 490 26.79 15.37 -9.00
C LEU A 490 27.61 16.65 -8.97
N ASN A 491 26.92 17.79 -8.96
CA ASN A 491 27.47 19.14 -8.79
C ASN A 491 26.35 20.07 -8.30
N ASP A 492 26.54 21.37 -8.32
CA ASP A 492 25.57 22.37 -7.84
C ASP A 492 24.28 22.42 -8.68
N GLU A 493 24.35 21.95 -9.93
CA GLU A 493 23.22 21.91 -10.84
C GLU A 493 22.52 20.55 -10.88
N TRP A 494 23.27 19.46 -10.93
CA TRP A 494 22.79 18.11 -11.19
C TRP A 494 22.70 17.27 -9.92
N SER A 495 21.59 16.60 -9.72
CA SER A 495 21.39 15.63 -8.65
C SER A 495 20.76 14.35 -9.17
N LEU A 496 21.28 13.22 -8.75
CA LEU A 496 20.70 11.91 -8.98
C LEU A 496 19.89 11.50 -7.74
N TYR A 497 18.83 10.78 -7.96
CA TYR A 497 18.10 10.13 -6.88
C TYR A 497 17.57 8.77 -7.32
N ALA A 498 17.44 7.86 -6.35
CA ALA A 498 16.78 6.59 -6.55
C ALA A 498 16.13 6.14 -5.25
N PHE A 499 14.99 5.48 -5.35
CA PHE A 499 14.36 4.85 -4.20
C PHE A 499 13.54 3.65 -4.63
N GLY A 500 13.34 2.72 -3.70
CA GLY A 500 12.57 1.52 -3.96
C GLY A 500 12.85 0.43 -2.96
N GLY A 501 12.21 -0.70 -3.15
CA GLY A 501 12.37 -1.83 -2.25
C GLY A 501 11.56 -3.04 -2.66
N THR A 502 11.63 -4.05 -1.81
CA THR A 502 10.89 -5.30 -1.99
C THR A 502 10.18 -5.70 -0.71
N SER A 503 9.07 -6.40 -0.86
CA SER A 503 8.32 -7.00 0.23
C SER A 503 7.86 -8.40 -0.17
N GLN A 504 8.01 -9.36 0.74
CA GLN A 504 7.32 -10.64 0.66
C GLN A 504 6.46 -10.79 1.91
N LYS A 505 5.17 -11.06 1.68
CA LYS A 505 4.14 -11.21 2.70
C LYS A 505 3.48 -12.58 2.53
N ASN A 506 3.60 -13.45 3.53
CA ASN A 506 2.93 -14.73 3.61
C ASN A 506 1.73 -14.59 4.55
N VAL A 507 0.55 -14.97 4.10
CA VAL A 507 -0.70 -14.91 4.87
C VAL A 507 -1.33 -16.29 4.88
N ALA A 508 -1.67 -16.79 6.06
CA ALA A 508 -2.42 -18.03 6.25
C ALA A 508 -3.89 -17.68 6.53
N ALA A 509 -4.69 -17.57 5.46
CA ALA A 509 -6.13 -17.36 5.59
C ALA A 509 -6.87 -18.71 5.65
N GLU A 510 -8.06 -18.73 6.25
CA GLU A 510 -8.93 -19.89 6.26
C GLU A 510 -10.27 -19.60 5.57
N GLY A 511 -10.94 -20.64 5.14
CA GLY A 511 -12.27 -20.57 4.56
C GLY A 511 -13.35 -20.85 5.59
N PHE A 512 -14.58 -20.99 5.13
CA PHE A 512 -15.70 -21.44 5.97
C PHE A 512 -15.77 -22.96 5.97
N PHE A 513 -16.33 -23.53 7.05
CA PHE A 513 -16.56 -24.95 7.20
C PHE A 513 -17.41 -25.53 6.05
N ARG A 514 -17.02 -26.70 5.56
CA ARG A 514 -17.72 -27.55 4.58
C ARG A 514 -18.31 -28.74 5.31
N ASN A 515 -19.64 -28.85 5.27
CA ASN A 515 -20.33 -29.97 5.91
C ASN A 515 -20.10 -31.32 5.17
N ALA A 516 -20.48 -32.43 5.82
CA ALA A 516 -20.43 -33.78 5.28
C ALA A 516 -21.80 -34.27 4.75
N ILE A 517 -22.72 -33.33 4.42
CA ILE A 517 -24.01 -33.68 3.82
C ILE A 517 -23.77 -34.16 2.41
N THR A 518 -24.07 -35.42 2.14
CA THR A 518 -23.75 -36.05 0.84
C THR A 518 -24.39 -35.37 -0.37
N THR A 519 -25.53 -34.69 -0.19
CA THR A 519 -26.24 -33.93 -1.23
C THR A 519 -25.72 -32.49 -1.37
N ASP A 520 -24.86 -32.01 -0.48
CA ASP A 520 -24.24 -30.69 -0.62
C ASP A 520 -23.20 -30.73 -1.73
N ALA A 521 -23.22 -29.75 -2.61
CA ALA A 521 -22.31 -29.68 -3.76
C ALA A 521 -20.84 -29.56 -3.35
N ASN A 522 -20.54 -28.99 -2.16
CA ASN A 522 -19.19 -28.79 -1.67
C ASN A 522 -18.67 -29.92 -0.77
N SER A 523 -19.50 -30.93 -0.45
CA SER A 523 -19.10 -32.03 0.43
C SER A 523 -18.32 -33.10 -0.34
N ASN A 524 -17.32 -33.69 0.34
CA ASN A 524 -16.59 -34.87 -0.13
C ASN A 524 -16.36 -35.83 1.04
N VAL A 525 -17.36 -36.61 1.35
CA VAL A 525 -17.36 -37.54 2.50
C VAL A 525 -16.38 -38.70 2.35
N GLY A 526 -15.92 -38.99 1.14
CA GLY A 526 -14.92 -40.01 0.87
C GLY A 526 -13.53 -39.63 1.39
N ILE A 527 -13.21 -38.34 1.48
CA ILE A 527 -11.97 -37.83 2.02
C ILE A 527 -12.18 -37.25 3.42
N TYR A 528 -13.23 -36.42 3.60
CA TYR A 528 -13.55 -35.74 4.86
C TYR A 528 -14.92 -36.17 5.38
N PRO A 529 -15.02 -37.31 6.08
CA PRO A 529 -16.28 -37.85 6.54
C PRO A 529 -17.00 -37.00 7.61
N ASN A 530 -16.30 -36.06 8.24
CA ASN A 530 -16.85 -35.14 9.24
C ASN A 530 -16.95 -33.70 8.74
N GLY A 531 -16.70 -33.45 7.47
CA GLY A 531 -16.52 -32.11 6.91
C GLY A 531 -15.11 -31.60 7.08
N TYR A 532 -14.84 -30.35 6.64
CA TYR A 532 -13.50 -29.76 6.63
C TYR A 532 -13.52 -28.22 6.57
N ASP A 533 -12.45 -27.61 7.05
CA ASP A 533 -12.16 -26.17 6.90
C ASP A 533 -11.01 -25.99 5.90
N PRO A 534 -11.25 -25.36 4.75
CA PRO A 534 -10.19 -25.11 3.78
C PRO A 534 -9.16 -24.10 4.29
N ASP A 535 -7.88 -24.43 4.22
CA ASP A 535 -6.78 -23.49 4.38
C ASP A 535 -6.51 -22.78 3.05
N LEU A 536 -6.44 -21.46 3.08
CA LEU A 536 -6.33 -20.62 1.88
C LEU A 536 -5.07 -19.74 1.93
N PRO A 537 -3.87 -20.33 2.04
CA PRO A 537 -2.64 -19.55 2.14
C PRO A 537 -2.33 -18.82 0.84
N GLY A 538 -1.57 -17.74 0.96
CA GLY A 538 -1.08 -17.01 -0.20
C GLY A 538 0.18 -16.21 0.10
N VAL A 539 0.94 -15.95 -0.95
CA VAL A 539 2.19 -15.20 -0.92
C VAL A 539 2.09 -14.00 -1.82
N SER A 540 2.15 -12.81 -1.23
CA SER A 540 2.26 -11.56 -1.97
C SER A 540 3.72 -11.13 -2.05
N LYS A 541 4.23 -10.93 -3.27
CA LYS A 541 5.56 -10.39 -3.55
C LYS A 541 5.42 -9.05 -4.22
N ASP A 542 6.10 -8.05 -3.67
CA ASP A 542 6.05 -6.68 -4.14
C ASP A 542 7.46 -6.16 -4.42
N PHE A 543 7.62 -5.44 -5.51
CA PHE A 543 8.85 -4.79 -5.92
C PHE A 543 8.55 -3.41 -6.46
N SER A 544 9.37 -2.42 -6.13
CA SER A 544 9.35 -1.12 -6.81
C SER A 544 10.73 -0.49 -6.83
N GLY A 545 11.01 0.27 -7.89
CA GLY A 545 12.19 1.10 -8.02
C GLY A 545 11.89 2.32 -8.87
N VAL A 546 12.38 3.46 -8.44
CA VAL A 546 12.36 4.73 -9.19
C VAL A 546 13.77 5.27 -9.21
N ALA A 547 14.22 5.72 -10.36
CA ALA A 547 15.47 6.45 -10.52
C ALA A 547 15.20 7.74 -11.30
N GLY A 548 15.89 8.81 -10.94
CA GLY A 548 15.71 10.09 -11.60
C GLY A 548 16.92 10.99 -11.50
N VAL A 549 16.89 12.01 -12.33
CA VAL A 549 17.87 13.09 -12.38
C VAL A 549 17.14 14.42 -12.33
N SER A 550 17.58 15.29 -11.45
CA SER A 550 17.11 16.68 -11.41
C SER A 550 18.26 17.62 -11.77
N ARG A 551 17.91 18.70 -12.46
CA ARG A 551 18.88 19.73 -12.85
C ARG A 551 18.31 21.12 -12.62
N LYS A 552 19.11 21.98 -12.00
CA LYS A 552 18.88 23.42 -12.01
C LYS A 552 19.49 23.98 -13.29
N LEU A 553 18.65 24.47 -14.18
CA LEU A 553 19.05 25.05 -15.45
C LEU A 553 19.25 26.58 -15.30
N ASP A 554 19.89 27.18 -16.29
CA ASP A 554 20.05 28.64 -16.36
C ASP A 554 18.72 29.38 -16.24
N LYS A 555 18.77 30.62 -15.77
CA LYS A 555 17.61 31.50 -15.58
C LYS A 555 16.52 30.92 -14.63
N GLY A 556 16.89 29.99 -13.72
CA GLY A 556 16.02 29.51 -12.65
C GLY A 556 15.01 28.44 -13.07
N TRP A 557 15.21 27.76 -14.20
CA TRP A 557 14.44 26.56 -14.53
C TRP A 557 14.92 25.33 -13.72
N ASN A 558 13.98 24.50 -13.30
CA ASN A 558 14.25 23.20 -12.69
C ASN A 558 13.69 22.11 -13.58
N MET A 559 14.53 21.16 -13.92
CA MET A 559 14.16 19.97 -14.68
C MET A 559 14.21 18.74 -13.76
N ASP A 560 13.24 17.87 -13.88
CA ASP A 560 13.22 16.53 -13.26
C ASP A 560 12.83 15.51 -14.31
N PHE A 561 13.66 14.51 -14.50
CA PHE A 561 13.40 13.35 -15.33
C PHE A 561 13.52 12.09 -14.48
N SER A 562 12.51 11.24 -14.53
CA SER A 562 12.50 9.99 -13.76
C SER A 562 11.83 8.86 -14.51
N THR A 563 12.30 7.65 -14.24
CA THR A 563 11.64 6.43 -14.65
C THR A 563 11.50 5.49 -13.45
N GLY A 564 10.40 4.80 -13.40
CA GLY A 564 10.10 3.85 -12.33
C GLY A 564 9.42 2.61 -12.85
N PHE A 565 9.62 1.52 -12.15
CA PHE A 565 8.93 0.26 -12.35
C PHE A 565 8.47 -0.28 -11.00
N GLY A 566 7.22 -0.77 -10.95
CA GLY A 566 6.68 -1.46 -9.80
C GLY A 566 5.88 -2.68 -10.23
N SER A 567 5.88 -3.72 -9.41
CA SER A 567 5.15 -4.96 -9.68
C SER A 567 4.71 -5.61 -8.38
N ASN A 568 3.46 -6.04 -8.36
CA ASN A 568 2.91 -6.91 -7.33
C ASN A 568 2.53 -8.25 -7.94
N GLN A 569 2.82 -9.35 -7.23
CA GLN A 569 2.47 -10.71 -7.59
C GLN A 569 1.80 -11.38 -6.38
N LEU A 570 0.70 -12.07 -6.61
CA LEU A 570 -0.01 -12.87 -5.62
C LEU A 570 -0.11 -14.32 -6.09
N ASP A 571 0.56 -15.21 -5.37
CA ASP A 571 0.47 -16.67 -5.52
C ASP A 571 -0.55 -17.19 -4.50
N LEU A 572 -1.51 -17.98 -4.95
CA LEU A 572 -2.60 -18.50 -4.14
C LEU A 572 -2.58 -20.04 -4.11
N ASN A 573 -2.85 -20.58 -2.92
CA ASN A 573 -3.02 -22.01 -2.69
C ASN A 573 -4.33 -22.31 -1.94
N ALA A 574 -4.75 -23.55 -1.97
CA ALA A 574 -5.84 -24.09 -1.17
C ALA A 574 -5.42 -25.48 -0.66
N ASN A 575 -5.37 -25.62 0.65
CA ASN A 575 -4.95 -26.84 1.34
C ASN A 575 -6.08 -27.33 2.27
N SER A 576 -5.93 -28.52 2.85
CA SER A 576 -6.95 -29.12 3.71
C SER A 576 -8.35 -29.10 3.08
N THR A 577 -8.42 -29.23 1.76
CA THR A 577 -9.65 -29.11 0.98
C THR A 577 -9.76 -30.20 -0.09
N THR A 578 -10.79 -30.15 -0.92
CA THR A 578 -10.97 -31.08 -2.04
C THR A 578 -11.54 -30.36 -3.27
N ASN A 579 -11.45 -31.00 -4.43
CA ASN A 579 -12.34 -30.77 -5.55
C ASN A 579 -13.49 -31.82 -5.45
N PRO A 580 -14.69 -31.41 -4.98
CA PRO A 580 -15.77 -32.36 -4.70
C PRO A 580 -16.19 -33.18 -5.93
N SER A 581 -16.08 -32.62 -7.14
CA SER A 581 -16.45 -33.33 -8.37
C SER A 581 -15.50 -34.46 -8.75
N LEU A 582 -14.26 -34.47 -8.20
CA LEU A 582 -13.31 -35.57 -8.37
C LEU A 582 -13.52 -36.72 -7.36
N GLY A 583 -14.35 -36.52 -6.33
CA GLY A 583 -14.60 -37.51 -5.29
C GLY A 583 -13.34 -37.96 -4.56
N ALA A 584 -13.20 -39.28 -4.35
CA ALA A 584 -12.05 -39.88 -3.66
C ALA A 584 -10.72 -39.69 -4.40
N ALA A 585 -10.74 -39.39 -5.70
CA ALA A 585 -9.53 -39.12 -6.47
C ALA A 585 -9.02 -37.66 -6.35
N SER A 586 -9.72 -36.82 -5.55
CA SER A 586 -9.30 -35.43 -5.37
C SER A 586 -8.03 -35.32 -4.54
N PRO A 587 -7.04 -34.52 -4.95
CA PRO A 587 -6.01 -34.04 -4.05
C PRO A 587 -6.61 -33.24 -2.88
N THR A 588 -5.82 -33.04 -1.84
CA THR A 588 -6.17 -32.19 -0.67
C THR A 588 -5.40 -30.89 -0.63
N GLU A 589 -4.44 -30.71 -1.52
CA GLU A 589 -3.61 -29.50 -1.69
C GLU A 589 -3.59 -29.08 -3.15
N PHE A 590 -3.77 -27.78 -3.40
CA PHE A 590 -3.89 -27.24 -4.75
C PHE A 590 -3.09 -25.95 -4.88
N TYR A 591 -2.35 -25.82 -5.99
CA TYR A 591 -1.95 -24.52 -6.48
C TYR A 591 -3.11 -23.90 -7.25
N VAL A 592 -3.61 -22.76 -6.76
CA VAL A 592 -4.82 -22.10 -7.31
C VAL A 592 -4.47 -21.23 -8.51
N GLY A 593 -3.25 -20.70 -8.57
CA GLY A 593 -2.78 -19.84 -9.65
C GLY A 593 -2.14 -18.56 -9.16
N ARG A 594 -1.81 -17.69 -10.12
CA ARG A 594 -1.07 -16.43 -9.90
C ARG A 594 -1.75 -15.28 -10.59
N SER A 595 -1.84 -14.16 -9.87
CA SER A 595 -2.09 -12.85 -10.46
C SER A 595 -0.85 -11.98 -10.36
N ARG A 596 -0.54 -11.22 -11.40
CA ARG A 596 0.57 -10.26 -11.42
C ARG A 596 0.13 -8.95 -12.08
N PHE A 597 0.45 -7.85 -11.44
CA PHE A 597 0.33 -6.51 -12.00
C PHE A 597 1.69 -5.84 -12.00
N GLY A 598 2.00 -5.11 -13.06
CA GLY A 598 3.21 -4.30 -13.19
C GLY A 598 2.89 -2.95 -13.80
N GLN A 599 3.66 -1.94 -13.41
CA GLN A 599 3.52 -0.59 -13.93
C GLN A 599 4.90 0.03 -14.15
N SER A 600 5.14 0.54 -15.36
CA SER A 600 6.28 1.38 -15.68
C SER A 600 5.80 2.82 -15.87
N THR A 601 6.50 3.79 -15.30
CA THR A 601 6.15 5.20 -15.42
C THR A 601 7.41 6.02 -15.68
N THR A 602 7.44 6.77 -16.79
CA THR A 602 8.50 7.72 -17.12
C THR A 602 7.91 9.12 -17.13
N GLU A 603 8.56 10.06 -16.47
CA GLU A 603 8.10 11.44 -16.30
C GLU A 603 9.22 12.43 -16.64
N ALA A 604 8.85 13.49 -17.35
CA ALA A 604 9.69 14.66 -17.57
C ALA A 604 8.92 15.90 -17.09
N ASN A 605 9.50 16.63 -16.18
CA ASN A 605 8.91 17.82 -15.57
C ASN A 605 9.86 18.99 -15.69
N LEU A 606 9.32 20.16 -16.00
CA LEU A 606 10.04 21.42 -16.09
C LEU A 606 9.27 22.46 -15.30
N SER A 607 9.94 23.17 -14.39
CA SER A 607 9.30 24.22 -13.59
C SER A 607 10.20 25.43 -13.44
N LYS A 608 9.57 26.60 -13.26
CA LYS A 608 10.27 27.86 -13.03
C LYS A 608 9.46 28.76 -12.13
N ASN A 609 10.18 29.39 -11.20
CA ASN A 609 9.64 30.49 -10.40
C ASN A 609 10.11 31.80 -11.08
N MET A 610 9.18 32.62 -11.53
CA MET A 610 9.43 33.82 -12.30
C MET A 610 9.03 35.07 -11.50
N ALA A 611 9.83 36.11 -11.57
CA ALA A 611 9.43 37.44 -11.15
C ALA A 611 8.66 38.11 -12.29
N ILE A 612 7.40 38.42 -12.08
CA ILE A 612 6.54 39.11 -13.05
C ILE A 612 6.09 40.42 -12.39
N ASN A 613 6.22 41.55 -13.08
CA ASN A 613 5.76 42.83 -12.58
C ASN A 613 4.27 42.79 -12.25
N GLY A 614 3.94 43.24 -11.06
CA GLY A 614 2.55 43.20 -10.54
C GLY A 614 2.14 41.92 -9.83
N LEU A 615 2.97 40.86 -9.85
CA LEU A 615 2.77 39.63 -9.08
C LEU A 615 3.84 39.44 -8.02
N LYS A 616 3.47 38.91 -6.87
CA LYS A 616 4.44 38.61 -5.77
C LYS A 616 5.25 37.34 -6.03
N SER A 617 4.63 36.34 -6.63
CA SER A 617 5.29 35.13 -7.13
C SER A 617 4.54 34.61 -8.32
N PHE A 618 5.24 33.97 -9.23
CA PHE A 618 4.63 33.26 -10.35
C PHE A 618 5.42 31.97 -10.57
N ASN A 619 4.81 30.84 -10.29
CA ASN A 619 5.39 29.53 -10.56
C ASN A 619 4.65 28.88 -11.74
N PHE A 620 5.42 28.45 -12.72
CA PHE A 620 4.94 27.74 -13.89
C PHE A 620 5.59 26.36 -13.97
N ALA A 621 4.80 25.32 -14.19
CA ALA A 621 5.29 23.98 -14.40
C ALA A 621 4.58 23.30 -15.58
N VAL A 622 5.34 22.54 -16.35
CA VAL A 622 4.83 21.68 -17.42
C VAL A 622 5.48 20.31 -17.30
N GLY A 623 4.80 19.29 -17.75
CA GLY A 623 5.39 17.97 -17.79
C GLY A 623 4.66 17.00 -18.69
N ALA A 624 5.36 15.90 -18.95
CA ALA A 624 4.87 14.77 -19.71
C ALA A 624 5.10 13.47 -18.94
N GLN A 625 4.18 12.54 -19.08
CA GLN A 625 4.23 11.21 -18.46
C GLN A 625 3.91 10.17 -19.51
N TYR A 626 4.72 9.12 -19.55
CA TYR A 626 4.41 7.89 -20.27
C TYR A 626 4.31 6.75 -19.27
N ARG A 627 3.19 6.03 -19.27
CA ARG A 627 2.92 4.92 -18.36
C ARG A 627 2.50 3.69 -19.17
N VAL A 628 3.00 2.52 -18.73
CA VAL A 628 2.57 1.23 -19.24
C VAL A 628 2.17 0.36 -18.05
N ASP A 629 0.95 -0.14 -18.07
CA ASP A 629 0.40 -1.08 -17.11
C ASP A 629 0.37 -2.48 -17.74
N PHE A 630 0.68 -3.52 -16.94
CA PHE A 630 0.69 -4.93 -17.33
C PHE A 630 -0.13 -5.73 -16.35
N PHE A 631 -0.97 -6.63 -16.84
CA PHE A 631 -1.74 -7.54 -16.02
C PHE A 631 -1.68 -8.95 -16.59
N LYS A 632 -1.36 -9.92 -15.70
CA LYS A 632 -1.28 -11.34 -16.09
C LYS A 632 -1.96 -12.21 -15.05
N LEU A 633 -2.79 -13.12 -15.53
CA LEU A 633 -3.28 -14.28 -14.78
C LEU A 633 -2.62 -15.54 -15.33
N SER A 634 -2.18 -16.43 -14.44
CA SER A 634 -1.62 -17.73 -14.78
C SER A 634 -2.41 -18.83 -14.07
N GLN A 635 -2.63 -19.91 -14.78
CA GLN A 635 -3.43 -21.05 -14.34
C GLN A 635 -2.90 -21.70 -13.05
N GLY A 636 -3.82 -22.34 -12.33
CA GLY A 636 -3.53 -23.24 -11.23
C GLY A 636 -3.23 -24.67 -11.72
N SER A 637 -3.07 -25.59 -10.76
CA SER A 637 -3.03 -27.03 -11.07
C SER A 637 -4.36 -27.48 -11.67
N ALA A 638 -4.37 -28.39 -12.63
CA ALA A 638 -5.60 -28.84 -13.32
C ALA A 638 -6.68 -29.30 -12.34
N ALA A 639 -6.32 -30.05 -11.32
CA ALA A 639 -7.26 -30.52 -10.29
C ALA A 639 -7.91 -29.38 -9.50
N SER A 640 -7.30 -28.16 -9.48
CA SER A 640 -7.84 -27.01 -8.75
C SER A 640 -9.04 -26.35 -9.44
N TYR A 641 -9.26 -26.60 -10.74
CA TYR A 641 -10.34 -25.97 -11.50
C TYR A 641 -11.15 -26.93 -12.39
N GLN A 642 -10.62 -28.13 -12.69
CA GLN A 642 -11.31 -29.06 -13.59
C GLN A 642 -12.61 -29.59 -13.00
N GLU A 643 -13.58 -29.88 -13.87
CA GLU A 643 -14.77 -30.63 -13.55
C GLU A 643 -14.45 -32.14 -13.53
N GLY A 644 -14.90 -32.83 -12.49
CA GLY A 644 -14.74 -34.27 -12.33
C GLY A 644 -16.01 -35.04 -12.70
N PRO A 645 -15.96 -36.40 -12.62
CA PRO A 645 -17.04 -37.26 -13.06
C PRO A 645 -18.28 -37.28 -12.15
N ILE A 646 -18.24 -36.66 -10.95
CA ILE A 646 -19.34 -36.78 -10.03
C ILE A 646 -20.35 -35.65 -10.27
N ALA A 647 -21.45 -35.98 -10.90
CA ALA A 647 -22.51 -35.03 -11.23
C ALA A 647 -23.11 -34.34 -9.97
N GLY A 648 -23.45 -33.06 -10.06
CA GLY A 648 -24.05 -32.27 -8.99
C GLY A 648 -23.07 -31.80 -7.91
N LYS A 649 -21.78 -32.17 -8.02
CA LYS A 649 -20.73 -31.63 -7.13
C LYS A 649 -20.07 -30.41 -7.74
N ALA A 650 -19.64 -29.49 -6.88
CA ALA A 650 -18.91 -28.29 -7.30
C ALA A 650 -17.55 -28.64 -7.91
N SER A 651 -17.23 -28.04 -9.03
CA SER A 651 -15.92 -28.19 -9.69
C SER A 651 -14.86 -27.32 -9.04
N GLY A 652 -13.60 -27.77 -9.13
CA GLY A 652 -12.46 -27.03 -8.58
C GLY A 652 -12.30 -27.15 -7.06
N SER A 653 -11.17 -26.67 -6.54
CA SER A 653 -10.86 -26.73 -5.12
C SER A 653 -11.86 -25.92 -4.30
N SER A 654 -12.47 -26.56 -3.28
CA SER A 654 -13.48 -25.89 -2.45
C SER A 654 -12.87 -24.80 -1.61
N GLY A 655 -13.57 -23.65 -1.51
CA GLY A 655 -13.08 -22.44 -0.85
C GLY A 655 -12.37 -21.45 -1.77
N ARG A 656 -11.55 -21.94 -2.69
CA ARG A 656 -10.85 -21.13 -3.69
C ARG A 656 -10.60 -21.95 -4.95
N PRO A 657 -11.56 -21.97 -5.89
CA PRO A 657 -11.35 -22.63 -7.18
C PRO A 657 -10.17 -22.02 -7.94
N GLY A 658 -9.42 -22.87 -8.64
CA GLY A 658 -8.23 -22.46 -9.39
C GLY A 658 -8.55 -21.63 -10.61
N ILE A 659 -7.58 -20.83 -11.05
CA ILE A 659 -7.60 -20.14 -12.33
C ILE A 659 -7.48 -21.20 -13.42
N ALA A 660 -8.46 -21.30 -14.31
CA ALA A 660 -8.44 -22.27 -15.38
C ALA A 660 -7.52 -21.82 -16.54
N LEU A 661 -7.08 -22.76 -17.36
CA LEU A 661 -6.29 -22.46 -18.57
C LEU A 661 -7.02 -21.45 -19.49
N SER A 662 -8.35 -21.57 -19.60
CA SER A 662 -9.20 -20.64 -20.37
C SER A 662 -9.27 -19.23 -19.78
N ASP A 663 -8.87 -19.04 -18.53
CA ASP A 663 -8.88 -17.77 -17.79
C ASP A 663 -7.52 -17.07 -17.82
N GLU A 664 -6.50 -17.69 -18.37
CA GLU A 664 -5.20 -17.06 -18.53
C GLU A 664 -5.30 -15.80 -19.37
N THR A 665 -4.64 -14.77 -18.92
CA THR A 665 -4.58 -13.50 -19.64
C THR A 665 -3.22 -12.85 -19.48
N ASP A 666 -2.78 -12.15 -20.53
CA ASP A 666 -1.57 -11.32 -20.51
C ASP A 666 -1.89 -10.06 -21.33
N LYS A 667 -2.15 -8.95 -20.64
CA LYS A 667 -2.63 -7.70 -21.21
C LYS A 667 -1.79 -6.52 -20.75
N SER A 668 -1.67 -5.54 -21.64
CA SER A 668 -1.00 -4.28 -21.33
C SER A 668 -1.81 -3.10 -21.85
N ARG A 669 -1.58 -1.95 -21.24
CA ARG A 669 -2.16 -0.66 -21.60
C ARG A 669 -1.10 0.41 -21.50
N SER A 670 -1.03 1.30 -22.49
CA SER A 670 -0.20 2.50 -22.43
C SER A 670 -1.07 3.74 -22.18
N ASN A 671 -0.44 4.73 -21.53
CA ASN A 671 -1.01 6.06 -21.30
C ASN A 671 0.05 7.12 -21.56
N VAL A 672 -0.34 8.17 -22.29
CA VAL A 672 0.44 9.41 -22.45
C VAL A 672 -0.33 10.53 -21.78
N GLY A 673 0.32 11.25 -20.86
CA GLY A 673 -0.24 12.41 -20.19
C GLY A 673 0.65 13.64 -20.37
N ILE A 674 0.05 14.79 -20.62
CA ILE A 674 0.72 16.09 -20.61
C ILE A 674 -0.03 17.04 -19.70
N TYR A 675 0.69 17.90 -18.97
CA TYR A 675 0.05 18.85 -18.07
C TYR A 675 0.76 20.20 -18.06
N ALA A 676 0.00 21.21 -17.65
CA ALA A 676 0.50 22.54 -17.29
C ALA A 676 -0.11 22.96 -15.96
N ASP A 677 0.70 23.60 -15.12
CA ASP A 677 0.33 24.06 -13.77
C ASP A 677 0.88 25.46 -13.55
N VAL A 678 0.06 26.35 -13.03
CA VAL A 678 0.41 27.72 -12.67
C VAL A 678 -0.01 27.97 -11.23
N GLU A 679 0.91 28.48 -10.41
CA GLU A 679 0.61 28.94 -9.07
C GLU A 679 1.17 30.35 -8.90
N THR A 680 0.33 31.31 -8.52
CA THR A 680 0.72 32.70 -8.38
C THR A 680 0.18 33.34 -7.11
N ASP A 681 1.04 34.00 -6.37
CA ASP A 681 0.62 35.00 -5.35
C ASP A 681 0.42 36.32 -6.10
N ILE A 682 -0.84 36.67 -6.37
CA ILE A 682 -1.19 37.96 -7.01
C ILE A 682 -0.82 39.10 -6.05
N THR A 683 -1.11 38.90 -4.77
CA THR A 683 -0.72 39.81 -3.67
C THR A 683 -0.22 38.98 -2.50
N ASP A 684 0.29 39.61 -1.42
CA ASP A 684 0.65 38.90 -0.18
C ASP A 684 -0.55 38.16 0.44
N LYS A 685 -1.78 38.60 0.13
CA LYS A 685 -3.02 38.06 0.67
C LYS A 685 -3.71 37.07 -0.28
N PHE A 686 -3.56 37.20 -1.58
CA PHE A 686 -4.36 36.44 -2.55
C PHE A 686 -3.50 35.58 -3.45
N LEU A 687 -3.74 34.27 -3.42
CA LEU A 687 -3.11 33.24 -4.23
C LEU A 687 -4.13 32.59 -5.16
N VAL A 688 -3.73 32.30 -6.38
CA VAL A 688 -4.47 31.50 -7.38
C VAL A 688 -3.56 30.39 -7.91
N ALA A 689 -4.09 29.18 -8.00
CA ALA A 689 -3.44 28.04 -8.64
C ALA A 689 -4.39 27.40 -9.64
N ALA A 690 -3.88 27.10 -10.84
CA ALA A 690 -4.64 26.45 -11.93
C ALA A 690 -3.80 25.34 -12.55
N ALA A 691 -4.40 24.20 -12.83
CA ALA A 691 -3.75 23.11 -13.53
C ALA A 691 -4.68 22.50 -14.57
N LEU A 692 -4.10 22.07 -15.68
CA LEU A 692 -4.79 21.36 -16.77
C LEU A 692 -3.95 20.15 -17.17
N ARG A 693 -4.59 19.00 -17.38
CA ARG A 693 -3.95 17.77 -17.82
C ARG A 693 -4.78 17.07 -18.88
N PHE A 694 -4.13 16.65 -19.94
CA PHE A 694 -4.67 15.78 -20.98
C PHE A 694 -4.02 14.41 -20.86
N GLU A 695 -4.81 13.34 -20.95
CA GLU A 695 -4.32 11.96 -20.98
C GLU A 695 -4.99 11.19 -22.12
N ASN A 696 -4.20 10.35 -22.79
CA ASN A 696 -4.66 9.39 -23.79
C ASN A 696 -4.28 7.98 -23.40
N TYR A 697 -5.26 7.11 -23.33
CA TYR A 697 -5.12 5.69 -23.02
C TYR A 697 -5.36 4.86 -24.27
N SER A 698 -4.56 3.80 -24.43
CA SER A 698 -4.62 2.93 -25.63
C SER A 698 -5.90 2.11 -25.75
N ASP A 699 -6.69 1.97 -24.67
CA ASP A 699 -7.86 1.10 -24.61
C ASP A 699 -9.20 1.84 -24.52
N PHE A 700 -9.28 3.02 -23.89
CA PHE A 700 -10.54 3.76 -23.75
C PHE A 700 -10.48 5.24 -24.17
N GLY A 701 -9.33 5.71 -24.71
CA GLY A 701 -9.20 7.02 -25.35
C GLY A 701 -8.82 8.15 -24.39
N ASN A 702 -9.37 9.35 -24.65
CA ASN A 702 -8.91 10.61 -24.08
C ASN A 702 -9.66 11.02 -22.82
N ASN A 703 -8.97 11.71 -21.93
CA ASN A 703 -9.58 12.38 -20.79
C ASN A 703 -8.88 13.71 -20.47
N VAL A 704 -9.64 14.69 -19.95
CA VAL A 704 -9.14 16.00 -19.54
C VAL A 704 -9.50 16.25 -18.08
N SER A 705 -8.49 16.56 -17.28
CA SER A 705 -8.61 16.97 -15.88
C SER A 705 -8.24 18.43 -15.72
N GLY A 706 -8.93 19.14 -14.84
CA GLY A 706 -8.69 20.55 -14.55
C GLY A 706 -8.81 20.86 -13.07
N LYS A 707 -8.07 21.85 -12.59
CA LYS A 707 -8.10 22.34 -11.21
C LYS A 707 -7.99 23.84 -11.17
N LEU A 708 -8.81 24.48 -10.33
CA LEU A 708 -8.66 25.87 -9.92
C LEU A 708 -8.71 25.90 -8.39
N ALA A 709 -7.72 26.51 -7.77
CA ALA A 709 -7.69 26.68 -6.32
C ALA A 709 -7.27 28.10 -5.96
N THR A 710 -7.80 28.60 -4.85
CA THR A 710 -7.53 29.96 -4.36
C THR A 710 -7.30 29.96 -2.86
N ARG A 711 -6.53 30.95 -2.40
CA ARG A 711 -6.38 31.25 -0.97
C ARG A 711 -6.42 32.76 -0.78
N LEU A 712 -7.22 33.22 0.19
CA LEU A 712 -7.34 34.60 0.64
C LEU A 712 -6.94 34.71 2.11
N LYS A 713 -5.83 35.35 2.42
CA LYS A 713 -5.47 35.73 3.78
C LYS A 713 -6.35 36.88 4.23
N LEU A 714 -7.19 36.67 5.23
CA LEU A 714 -7.99 37.70 5.87
C LEU A 714 -7.11 38.50 6.82
N SER A 715 -6.16 37.85 7.48
CA SER A 715 -5.13 38.41 8.36
C SER A 715 -3.90 37.50 8.33
N GLU A 716 -2.84 37.83 9.10
CA GLU A 716 -1.69 36.92 9.28
C GLU A 716 -2.06 35.61 10.01
N GLN A 717 -3.22 35.60 10.68
CA GLN A 717 -3.67 34.46 11.47
C GLN A 717 -4.75 33.63 10.76
N PHE A 718 -5.52 34.22 9.85
CA PHE A 718 -6.68 33.58 9.22
C PHE A 718 -6.60 33.60 7.70
N ALA A 719 -6.87 32.46 7.08
CA ALA A 719 -6.99 32.38 5.63
C ALA A 719 -8.20 31.53 5.22
N LEU A 720 -8.89 31.97 4.17
CA LEU A 720 -9.90 31.21 3.44
C LEU A 720 -9.24 30.54 2.25
N ARG A 721 -9.70 29.36 1.91
CA ARG A 721 -9.28 28.64 0.71
C ARG A 721 -10.48 28.01 0.01
N GLY A 722 -10.36 27.80 -1.30
CA GLY A 722 -11.39 27.11 -2.06
C GLY A 722 -10.78 26.46 -3.30
N SER A 723 -11.36 25.34 -3.71
CA SER A 723 -10.96 24.66 -4.94
C SER A 723 -12.13 24.03 -5.67
N VAL A 724 -11.98 23.95 -6.99
CA VAL A 724 -12.84 23.18 -7.89
C VAL A 724 -11.95 22.31 -8.76
N ASN A 725 -12.26 21.01 -8.82
CA ASN A 725 -11.47 20.04 -9.59
C ASN A 725 -12.38 19.19 -10.44
N LYS A 726 -12.02 18.99 -11.71
CA LYS A 726 -12.51 17.91 -12.55
C LYS A 726 -11.44 16.82 -12.61
N GLY A 727 -11.78 15.62 -12.17
CA GLY A 727 -10.90 14.46 -12.19
C GLY A 727 -11.53 13.26 -12.86
N PHE A 728 -10.78 12.17 -12.97
CA PHE A 728 -11.27 10.91 -13.49
C PHE A 728 -10.45 9.74 -12.91
N ARG A 729 -11.01 8.53 -13.04
CA ARG A 729 -10.34 7.27 -12.79
C ARG A 729 -10.49 6.33 -14.00
N ALA A 730 -9.37 5.81 -14.46
CA ALA A 730 -9.37 4.74 -15.46
C ALA A 730 -9.84 3.41 -14.84
N PRO A 731 -10.63 2.58 -15.54
CA PRO A 731 -10.85 1.21 -15.10
C PRO A 731 -9.48 0.50 -15.01
N SER A 732 -9.22 -0.25 -13.95
CA SER A 732 -7.96 -1.00 -13.85
C SER A 732 -7.96 -2.18 -14.83
N LEU A 733 -6.76 -2.63 -15.26
CA LEU A 733 -6.65 -3.84 -16.10
C LEU A 733 -7.24 -5.07 -15.40
N GLN A 734 -7.13 -5.13 -14.07
CA GLN A 734 -7.74 -6.17 -13.26
C GLN A 734 -9.28 -6.13 -13.34
N GLN A 735 -9.91 -4.96 -13.37
CA GLN A 735 -11.37 -4.84 -13.53
C GLN A 735 -11.83 -5.25 -14.94
N ILE A 736 -11.00 -5.00 -15.96
CA ILE A 736 -11.35 -5.30 -17.35
C ILE A 736 -11.10 -6.79 -17.67
N TYR A 737 -9.98 -7.37 -17.25
CA TYR A 737 -9.49 -8.65 -17.77
C TYR A 737 -9.45 -9.78 -16.74
N ASN A 738 -9.84 -9.54 -15.48
CA ASN A 738 -9.87 -10.61 -14.50
C ASN A 738 -10.94 -11.65 -14.86
N SER A 739 -10.59 -12.92 -14.76
CA SER A 739 -11.48 -14.05 -15.00
C SER A 739 -11.19 -15.12 -13.94
N VAL A 740 -12.04 -15.20 -12.94
CA VAL A 740 -11.87 -16.13 -11.82
C VAL A 740 -13.21 -16.65 -11.33
N THR A 741 -13.20 -17.80 -10.68
CA THR A 741 -14.36 -18.31 -9.95
C THR A 741 -14.16 -18.07 -8.45
N THR A 742 -15.14 -17.47 -7.80
CA THR A 742 -15.11 -17.21 -6.36
C THR A 742 -16.16 -18.03 -5.64
N SER A 743 -15.84 -18.48 -4.42
CA SER A 743 -16.80 -19.09 -3.51
C SER A 743 -17.21 -18.05 -2.47
N THR A 744 -18.51 -17.78 -2.39
CA THR A 744 -19.10 -16.82 -1.44
C THR A 744 -20.21 -17.47 -0.64
N VAL A 745 -20.47 -16.94 0.55
CA VAL A 745 -21.67 -17.33 1.34
C VAL A 745 -22.78 -16.36 1.02
N GLN A 746 -23.90 -16.88 0.53
CA GLN A 746 -25.11 -16.12 0.26
C GLN A 746 -26.31 -16.85 0.89
N ALA A 747 -27.07 -16.16 1.72
CA ALA A 747 -28.23 -16.71 2.41
C ALA A 747 -27.96 -18.05 3.13
N GLY A 748 -26.79 -18.16 3.76
CA GLY A 748 -26.36 -19.37 4.49
C GLY A 748 -25.86 -20.53 3.63
N ALA A 749 -25.78 -20.36 2.30
CA ALA A 749 -25.26 -21.37 1.37
C ALA A 749 -23.98 -20.89 0.68
N ILE A 750 -23.06 -21.85 0.44
CA ILE A 750 -21.85 -21.57 -0.35
C ILE A 750 -22.20 -21.67 -1.83
N ARG A 751 -21.90 -20.60 -2.57
CA ARG A 751 -22.13 -20.49 -4.02
C ARG A 751 -20.87 -20.14 -4.74
N GLN A 752 -20.75 -20.63 -5.99
CA GLN A 752 -19.65 -20.30 -6.87
C GLN A 752 -20.13 -19.35 -7.97
N THR A 753 -19.48 -18.20 -8.07
CA THR A 753 -19.78 -17.16 -9.06
C THR A 753 -18.57 -17.01 -10.00
N LYS A 754 -18.79 -17.14 -11.31
CA LYS A 754 -17.79 -16.85 -12.33
C LYS A 754 -17.77 -15.35 -12.61
N GLN A 755 -16.67 -14.70 -12.28
CA GLN A 755 -16.43 -13.34 -12.74
C GLN A 755 -15.92 -13.38 -14.18
N LEU A 756 -16.62 -12.71 -15.07
CA LEU A 756 -16.28 -12.64 -16.48
C LEU A 756 -15.42 -11.42 -16.78
N PRO A 757 -14.41 -11.53 -17.65
CA PRO A 757 -13.67 -10.38 -18.13
C PRO A 757 -14.57 -9.52 -19.02
N SER A 758 -14.39 -8.20 -18.99
CA SER A 758 -15.28 -7.25 -19.68
C SER A 758 -15.24 -7.36 -21.22
N ASN A 759 -14.24 -8.05 -21.76
CA ASN A 759 -14.12 -8.36 -23.19
C ASN A 759 -14.73 -9.71 -23.57
N ASP A 760 -15.42 -10.39 -22.68
CA ASP A 760 -16.15 -11.64 -23.02
C ASP A 760 -17.29 -11.29 -24.00
N PRO A 761 -17.30 -11.90 -25.21
CA PRO A 761 -18.29 -11.53 -26.24
C PRO A 761 -19.75 -11.79 -25.82
N ARG A 762 -19.98 -12.72 -24.87
CA ARG A 762 -21.31 -13.01 -24.34
C ARG A 762 -21.90 -11.83 -23.57
N LEU A 763 -21.05 -10.98 -22.92
CA LEU A 763 -21.52 -9.79 -22.24
C LEU A 763 -22.16 -8.78 -23.20
N ALA A 764 -21.62 -8.65 -24.42
CA ALA A 764 -22.22 -7.78 -25.43
C ALA A 764 -23.61 -8.27 -25.86
N THR A 765 -23.85 -9.59 -25.95
CA THR A 765 -25.17 -10.16 -26.22
C THR A 765 -26.15 -9.96 -25.08
N LEU A 766 -25.65 -9.79 -23.85
CA LEU A 766 -26.44 -9.46 -22.67
C LEU A 766 -26.66 -7.93 -22.50
N GLY A 767 -26.22 -7.11 -23.46
CA GLY A 767 -26.34 -5.66 -23.41
C GLY A 767 -25.39 -4.96 -22.42
N VAL A 768 -24.33 -5.64 -21.99
CA VAL A 768 -23.36 -5.11 -21.03
C VAL A 768 -22.19 -4.47 -21.78
N GLU A 769 -21.95 -3.18 -21.53
CA GLU A 769 -20.80 -2.45 -22.08
C GLU A 769 -19.55 -2.66 -21.22
N SER A 770 -18.38 -2.68 -21.87
CA SER A 770 -17.08 -2.65 -21.17
C SER A 770 -16.92 -1.36 -20.36
N PRO A 771 -16.28 -1.40 -19.18
CA PRO A 771 -16.06 -0.23 -18.34
C PRO A 771 -15.29 0.89 -19.05
N LYS A 772 -15.80 2.12 -18.90
CA LYS A 772 -15.18 3.38 -19.31
C LYS A 772 -14.70 4.14 -18.07
N ALA A 773 -13.99 5.25 -18.26
CA ALA A 773 -13.52 6.07 -17.15
C ALA A 773 -14.68 6.59 -16.28
N GLU A 774 -14.47 6.55 -14.94
CA GLU A 774 -15.31 7.34 -14.01
C GLU A 774 -14.91 8.80 -14.09
N ASN A 775 -15.86 9.72 -14.01
CA ASN A 775 -15.60 11.16 -13.97
C ASN A 775 -16.02 11.75 -12.64
N SER A 776 -15.27 12.73 -12.14
CA SER A 776 -15.58 13.41 -10.88
C SER A 776 -15.52 14.93 -10.97
N TRP A 777 -16.37 15.58 -10.17
CA TRP A 777 -16.27 16.98 -9.83
C TRP A 777 -16.11 17.11 -8.30
N ASN A 778 -15.10 17.83 -7.88
CA ASN A 778 -14.79 18.04 -6.48
C ASN A 778 -14.83 19.53 -6.18
N TYR A 779 -15.53 19.89 -5.11
CA TYR A 779 -15.66 21.26 -4.58
C TYR A 779 -15.18 21.26 -3.14
N ASN A 780 -14.30 22.20 -2.78
CA ASN A 780 -13.79 22.35 -1.43
C ASN A 780 -13.77 23.82 -1.03
N VAL A 781 -14.18 24.10 0.20
CA VAL A 781 -14.06 25.42 0.87
C VAL A 781 -13.54 25.20 2.26
N GLY A 782 -12.51 25.94 2.65
CA GLY A 782 -11.88 25.78 3.96
C GLY A 782 -11.44 27.07 4.61
N LEU A 783 -11.34 27.01 5.93
CA LEU A 783 -10.80 28.04 6.81
C LEU A 783 -9.59 27.47 7.54
N THR A 784 -8.48 28.21 7.51
CA THR A 784 -7.30 27.89 8.31
C THR A 784 -7.02 29.02 9.26
N ALA A 785 -6.60 28.69 10.50
CA ALA A 785 -6.17 29.68 11.44
C ALA A 785 -4.96 29.22 12.27
N LYS A 786 -4.04 30.14 12.50
CA LYS A 786 -2.88 30.00 13.36
C LYS A 786 -2.89 31.13 14.40
N VAL A 787 -3.24 30.80 15.65
CA VAL A 787 -3.29 31.77 16.74
C VAL A 787 -2.03 31.64 17.59
N GLY A 788 -1.15 32.60 17.45
CA GLY A 788 0.17 32.57 18.06
C GLY A 788 1.00 31.39 17.54
N THR A 789 1.86 30.84 18.41
CA THR A 789 2.66 29.63 18.14
C THR A 789 2.01 28.36 18.68
N GLN A 790 0.90 28.49 19.38
CA GLN A 790 0.31 27.43 20.20
C GLN A 790 -0.86 26.71 19.53
N LEU A 791 -1.68 27.42 18.76
CA LEU A 791 -2.93 26.87 18.21
C LEU A 791 -2.95 26.98 16.70
N LEU A 792 -3.13 25.83 16.05
CA LEU A 792 -3.43 25.70 14.63
C LEU A 792 -4.77 24.99 14.49
N PHE A 793 -5.67 25.49 13.62
CA PHE A 793 -6.83 24.71 13.22
C PHE A 793 -7.13 24.86 11.72
N THR A 794 -7.77 23.84 11.16
CA THR A 794 -8.30 23.81 9.81
C THR A 794 -9.73 23.27 9.84
N LEU A 795 -10.61 23.88 9.05
CA LEU A 795 -11.97 23.42 8.82
C LEU A 795 -12.22 23.42 7.32
N ASP A 796 -12.56 22.27 6.75
CA ASP A 796 -12.80 22.10 5.33
C ASP A 796 -14.14 21.43 5.10
N ALA A 797 -15.00 22.03 4.28
CA ALA A 797 -16.24 21.44 3.78
C ALA A 797 -16.04 21.06 2.31
N TYR A 798 -16.56 19.89 1.90
CA TYR A 798 -16.35 19.39 0.55
C TYR A 798 -17.58 18.65 -0.01
N GLN A 799 -17.64 18.63 -1.33
CA GLN A 799 -18.55 17.77 -2.11
C GLN A 799 -17.77 17.12 -3.25
N ILE A 800 -18.04 15.85 -3.47
CA ILE A 800 -17.45 15.05 -4.55
C ILE A 800 -18.59 14.32 -5.28
N ASP A 801 -18.83 14.69 -6.52
CA ASP A 801 -19.81 14.06 -7.41
C ASP A 801 -19.07 13.14 -8.38
N ILE A 802 -19.46 11.86 -8.45
CA ILE A 802 -18.91 10.89 -9.41
C ILE A 802 -20.00 10.43 -10.34
N SER A 803 -19.76 10.51 -11.64
CA SER A 803 -20.56 9.89 -12.69
C SER A 803 -19.87 8.67 -13.27
N ASP A 804 -20.66 7.74 -13.79
CA ASP A 804 -20.18 6.49 -14.41
C ASP A 804 -19.28 5.64 -13.49
N ARG A 805 -19.63 5.58 -12.20
CA ARG A 805 -18.87 4.80 -11.22
C ARG A 805 -18.88 3.31 -11.59
N ILE A 806 -17.69 2.72 -11.62
CA ILE A 806 -17.48 1.32 -11.95
C ILE A 806 -17.79 0.46 -10.72
N ILE A 807 -18.61 -0.55 -10.92
CA ILE A 807 -18.93 -1.56 -9.91
C ILE A 807 -18.81 -2.97 -10.51
N ILE A 808 -18.64 -3.96 -9.65
CA ILE A 808 -18.89 -5.34 -10.01
C ILE A 808 -20.40 -5.61 -9.85
N SER A 809 -21.00 -6.25 -10.85
CA SER A 809 -22.42 -6.61 -10.78
C SER A 809 -22.70 -7.59 -9.65
N GLU A 810 -23.95 -7.65 -9.25
CA GLU A 810 -24.45 -8.77 -8.45
C GLU A 810 -24.32 -10.08 -9.24
N ALA A 811 -24.34 -11.21 -8.52
CA ALA A 811 -24.34 -12.53 -9.16
C ALA A 811 -25.67 -12.75 -9.87
N LEU A 812 -25.64 -12.87 -11.20
CA LEU A 812 -26.79 -13.22 -12.03
C LEU A 812 -26.82 -14.73 -12.26
N THR A 813 -27.92 -15.38 -11.87
CA THR A 813 -28.04 -16.82 -11.92
C THR A 813 -28.68 -17.31 -13.22
N THR A 814 -28.25 -18.45 -13.74
CA THR A 814 -28.92 -19.14 -14.86
C THR A 814 -30.35 -19.55 -14.52
N ALA A 815 -30.70 -19.67 -13.24
CA ALA A 815 -32.06 -20.00 -12.79
C ALA A 815 -33.03 -18.82 -12.93
N ASN A 816 -32.58 -17.59 -12.68
CA ASN A 816 -33.46 -16.43 -12.62
C ASN A 816 -33.35 -15.50 -13.85
N VAL A 817 -32.29 -15.66 -14.66
CA VAL A 817 -32.01 -14.81 -15.83
C VAL A 817 -31.94 -15.67 -17.09
N PRO A 818 -33.02 -15.77 -17.88
CA PRO A 818 -33.09 -16.64 -19.07
C PRO A 818 -32.00 -16.33 -20.09
N ALA A 819 -31.64 -15.08 -20.29
CA ALA A 819 -30.57 -14.67 -21.20
C ALA A 819 -29.18 -15.25 -20.74
N VAL A 820 -28.90 -15.25 -19.43
CA VAL A 820 -27.69 -15.86 -18.87
C VAL A 820 -27.72 -17.38 -19.09
N LYS A 821 -28.88 -18.03 -18.83
CA LYS A 821 -29.05 -19.45 -19.09
C LYS A 821 -28.74 -19.81 -20.56
N THR A 822 -29.22 -19.02 -21.50
CA THR A 822 -28.98 -19.22 -22.94
C THR A 822 -27.52 -18.98 -23.31
N ALA A 823 -26.92 -17.87 -22.85
CA ALA A 823 -25.53 -17.51 -23.15
C ALA A 823 -24.49 -18.50 -22.59
N PHE A 824 -24.85 -19.26 -21.54
CA PHE A 824 -23.98 -20.23 -20.87
C PHE A 824 -24.50 -21.67 -20.95
N ALA A 825 -25.41 -21.93 -21.92
CA ALA A 825 -25.90 -23.28 -22.18
C ALA A 825 -24.73 -24.23 -22.54
N GLY A 826 -24.75 -25.44 -21.97
CA GLY A 826 -23.69 -26.45 -22.17
C GLY A 826 -22.41 -26.21 -21.35
N THR A 827 -22.40 -25.24 -20.43
CA THR A 827 -21.30 -25.02 -19.47
C THR A 827 -21.76 -25.35 -18.04
N SER A 828 -20.80 -25.57 -17.12
CA SER A 828 -21.08 -25.76 -15.69
C SER A 828 -21.33 -24.45 -14.93
N ILE A 829 -21.29 -23.30 -15.62
CA ILE A 829 -21.47 -21.96 -15.00
C ILE A 829 -22.93 -21.77 -14.60
N GLN A 830 -23.17 -21.54 -13.31
CA GLN A 830 -24.52 -21.30 -12.75
C GLN A 830 -24.75 -19.84 -12.41
N GLU A 831 -23.69 -19.12 -12.07
CA GLU A 831 -23.75 -17.70 -11.67
C GLU A 831 -22.62 -16.92 -12.33
N ILE A 832 -22.92 -15.72 -12.79
CA ILE A 832 -21.92 -14.80 -13.38
C ILE A 832 -21.94 -13.45 -12.68
N SER A 833 -20.80 -12.78 -12.70
CA SER A 833 -20.66 -11.35 -12.39
C SER A 833 -19.70 -10.70 -13.37
N PHE A 834 -19.81 -9.38 -13.54
CA PHE A 834 -19.00 -8.59 -14.48
C PHE A 834 -18.87 -7.14 -14.00
N PHE A 835 -17.91 -6.41 -14.55
CA PHE A 835 -17.75 -4.98 -14.28
C PHE A 835 -18.52 -4.12 -15.26
N THR A 836 -19.11 -3.02 -14.77
CA THR A 836 -19.86 -2.04 -15.59
C THR A 836 -19.90 -0.67 -14.93
N ASN A 837 -20.11 0.39 -15.73
CA ASN A 837 -20.35 1.75 -15.23
C ASN A 837 -21.85 1.91 -14.92
N GLN A 838 -22.24 1.75 -13.65
CA GLN A 838 -23.66 1.65 -13.29
C GLN A 838 -24.20 2.84 -12.50
N LEU A 839 -23.33 3.56 -11.75
CA LEU A 839 -23.78 4.46 -10.72
C LEU A 839 -23.31 5.90 -10.90
N GLY A 840 -24.15 6.85 -10.43
CA GLY A 840 -23.71 8.15 -9.95
C GLY A 840 -23.68 8.17 -8.43
N THR A 841 -22.69 8.81 -7.82
CA THR A 841 -22.60 8.99 -6.37
C THR A 841 -22.23 10.42 -6.02
N LYS A 842 -22.72 10.87 -4.85
CA LYS A 842 -22.38 12.15 -4.22
C LYS A 842 -21.85 11.90 -2.83
N THR A 843 -20.65 12.41 -2.53
CA THR A 843 -20.07 12.41 -1.19
C THR A 843 -19.94 13.84 -0.70
N GLN A 844 -20.52 14.14 0.46
CA GLN A 844 -20.40 15.44 1.12
C GLN A 844 -19.82 15.24 2.52
N GLY A 845 -19.03 16.21 3.00
CA GLY A 845 -18.50 16.10 4.35
C GLY A 845 -17.79 17.35 4.83
N ILE A 846 -17.42 17.28 6.11
CA ILE A 846 -16.68 18.32 6.84
C ILE A 846 -15.52 17.63 7.56
N ASP A 847 -14.32 18.19 7.42
CA ASP A 847 -13.12 17.81 8.17
C ASP A 847 -12.68 18.97 9.06
N PHE A 848 -12.44 18.69 10.33
CA PHE A 848 -11.89 19.66 11.30
C PHE A 848 -10.66 19.07 11.96
N VAL A 849 -9.54 19.78 11.95
CA VAL A 849 -8.31 19.40 12.63
C VAL A 849 -7.78 20.56 13.42
N THR A 850 -7.45 20.34 14.69
CA THR A 850 -6.83 21.33 15.54
C THR A 850 -5.72 20.73 16.39
N THR A 851 -4.67 21.48 16.60
CA THR A 851 -3.56 21.11 17.46
C THR A 851 -3.20 22.30 18.36
N PHE A 852 -3.14 22.02 19.65
CA PHE A 852 -2.68 22.94 20.68
C PHE A 852 -1.40 22.41 21.32
N LYS A 853 -0.39 23.27 21.45
CA LYS A 853 0.88 22.95 22.12
C LYS A 853 1.19 24.03 23.13
N HIS A 854 1.57 23.62 24.33
CA HIS A 854 1.98 24.53 25.39
C HIS A 854 3.24 24.00 26.10
N ASN A 855 4.30 24.78 26.08
CA ASN A 855 5.52 24.51 26.83
C ASN A 855 5.43 25.23 28.16
N PHE A 856 5.39 24.51 29.26
CA PHE A 856 5.47 25.11 30.61
C PHE A 856 6.90 25.54 30.94
N ASN A 857 7.87 24.75 30.47
CA ASN A 857 9.31 24.95 30.50
C ASN A 857 10.01 23.99 29.53
N ASP A 858 11.33 23.96 29.48
CA ASP A 858 12.11 23.10 28.55
C ASP A 858 11.85 21.60 28.72
N ASP A 859 11.51 21.18 29.95
CA ASP A 859 11.29 19.79 30.31
C ASP A 859 9.82 19.35 30.28
N ASN A 860 8.88 20.30 30.28
CA ASN A 860 7.46 20.02 30.44
C ASN A 860 6.64 20.60 29.29
N ARG A 861 6.03 19.74 28.52
CA ARG A 861 5.19 20.12 27.36
C ARG A 861 3.87 19.38 27.39
N PHE A 862 2.79 20.12 27.12
CA PHE A 862 1.46 19.56 26.85
C PHE A 862 1.12 19.72 25.37
N THR A 863 0.56 18.68 24.79
CA THR A 863 0.05 18.68 23.42
C THR A 863 -1.35 18.11 23.42
N ALA A 864 -2.31 18.79 22.80
CA ALA A 864 -3.65 18.28 22.55
C ALA A 864 -3.94 18.39 21.05
N SER A 865 -4.40 17.34 20.43
CA SER A 865 -4.88 17.36 19.06
C SER A 865 -6.26 16.73 18.97
N LEU A 866 -7.15 17.38 18.23
CA LEU A 866 -8.48 16.89 17.93
C LEU A 866 -8.67 16.91 16.42
N ALA A 867 -9.00 15.75 15.86
CA ALA A 867 -9.28 15.59 14.44
C ALA A 867 -10.66 14.94 14.28
N LEU A 868 -11.55 15.56 13.52
CA LEU A 868 -12.93 15.16 13.31
C LEU A 868 -13.20 15.06 11.81
N THR A 869 -13.95 14.07 11.40
CA THR A 869 -14.56 14.01 10.07
C THR A 869 -16.02 13.59 10.20
N ALA A 870 -16.87 14.21 9.40
CA ALA A 870 -18.24 13.78 9.19
C ALA A 870 -18.53 13.79 7.69
N ASN A 871 -18.96 12.65 7.13
CA ASN A 871 -19.25 12.54 5.69
C ASN A 871 -20.44 11.64 5.43
N LYS A 872 -21.04 11.81 4.26
CA LYS A 872 -22.15 11.00 3.77
C LYS A 872 -21.96 10.78 2.27
N THR A 873 -22.00 9.52 1.86
CA THR A 873 -22.06 9.12 0.45
C THR A 873 -23.46 8.64 0.12
N GLU A 874 -24.01 9.08 -1.00
CA GLU A 874 -25.32 8.71 -1.52
C GLU A 874 -25.20 8.29 -2.99
N ILE A 875 -25.94 7.27 -3.38
CA ILE A 875 -26.13 6.89 -4.77
C ILE A 875 -27.20 7.82 -5.37
N THR A 876 -26.79 8.67 -6.31
CA THR A 876 -27.67 9.69 -6.93
C THR A 876 -28.36 9.19 -8.19
N SER A 877 -27.79 8.19 -8.85
CA SER A 877 -28.39 7.56 -10.03
C SER A 877 -27.91 6.11 -10.17
N VAL A 878 -28.79 5.29 -10.72
CA VAL A 878 -28.53 3.89 -11.12
C VAL A 878 -28.99 3.76 -12.55
N LYS A 879 -28.13 3.31 -13.46
CA LYS A 879 -28.53 3.04 -14.86
C LYS A 879 -29.50 1.86 -14.88
N ALA A 880 -30.43 1.88 -15.84
CA ALA A 880 -31.35 0.78 -16.02
C ALA A 880 -30.61 -0.55 -16.29
N THR A 881 -31.17 -1.65 -15.79
CA THR A 881 -30.72 -3.00 -16.17
C THR A 881 -30.93 -3.18 -17.67
N PRO A 882 -29.96 -3.68 -18.45
CA PRO A 882 -30.12 -3.93 -19.87
C PRO A 882 -31.35 -4.79 -20.18
N ASP A 883 -32.13 -4.41 -21.16
CA ASP A 883 -33.35 -5.13 -21.54
C ASP A 883 -33.10 -6.60 -21.90
N ALA A 884 -31.95 -6.88 -22.51
CA ALA A 884 -31.54 -8.24 -22.84
C ALA A 884 -31.44 -9.16 -21.59
N LEU A 885 -31.10 -8.62 -20.41
CA LEU A 885 -31.05 -9.38 -19.15
C LEU A 885 -32.43 -9.63 -18.57
N THR A 886 -33.38 -8.77 -18.80
CA THR A 886 -34.75 -8.86 -18.23
C THR A 886 -35.71 -9.61 -19.13
N LEU A 887 -35.39 -9.78 -20.42
CA LEU A 887 -36.22 -10.42 -21.43
C LEU A 887 -36.52 -11.89 -21.06
N GLY A 888 -37.81 -12.22 -21.00
CA GLY A 888 -38.29 -13.56 -20.68
C GLY A 888 -38.15 -13.96 -19.21
N ALA A 889 -37.71 -13.06 -18.33
CA ALA A 889 -37.63 -13.33 -16.90
C ALA A 889 -39.00 -13.35 -16.24
N ALA A 890 -39.26 -14.30 -15.33
CA ALA A 890 -40.49 -14.38 -14.55
C ALA A 890 -40.74 -13.15 -13.68
N ASN A 891 -39.67 -12.54 -13.17
CA ASN A 891 -39.69 -11.31 -12.38
C ASN A 891 -38.56 -10.35 -12.83
N PRO A 892 -38.77 -9.53 -13.88
CA PRO A 892 -37.76 -8.60 -14.38
C PRO A 892 -37.26 -7.62 -13.33
N ALA A 893 -38.14 -7.14 -12.45
CA ALA A 893 -37.80 -6.18 -11.41
C ALA A 893 -36.84 -6.75 -10.32
N ALA A 894 -36.73 -8.06 -10.21
CA ALA A 894 -35.80 -8.71 -9.29
C ALA A 894 -34.38 -8.87 -9.86
N ILE A 895 -34.16 -8.57 -11.15
CA ILE A 895 -32.86 -8.60 -11.81
C ILE A 895 -32.17 -7.27 -11.60
N LEU A 896 -31.34 -7.20 -10.59
CA LEU A 896 -30.60 -6.00 -10.21
C LEU A 896 -29.13 -6.16 -10.54
N ILE A 897 -28.53 -5.15 -11.16
CA ILE A 897 -27.08 -5.08 -11.38
C ILE A 897 -26.36 -4.71 -10.06
N ILE A 898 -27.03 -3.95 -9.22
CA ILE A 898 -26.55 -3.63 -7.87
C ILE A 898 -27.61 -3.99 -6.83
N ASP A 899 -27.25 -4.81 -5.85
CA ASP A 899 -28.14 -5.20 -4.77
C ASP A 899 -28.06 -4.27 -3.55
N THR A 900 -28.87 -4.56 -2.55
CA THR A 900 -28.92 -3.81 -1.28
C THR A 900 -27.61 -3.88 -0.50
N ILE A 901 -26.90 -5.03 -0.51
CA ILE A 901 -25.61 -5.16 0.16
C ILE A 901 -24.56 -4.26 -0.50
N SER A 902 -24.43 -4.30 -1.81
CA SER A 902 -23.48 -3.48 -2.56
C SER A 902 -23.76 -1.97 -2.40
N ARG A 903 -25.05 -1.59 -2.31
CA ARG A 903 -25.44 -0.22 -1.93
C ARG A 903 -25.00 0.13 -0.52
N SER A 904 -25.22 -0.76 0.46
CA SER A 904 -24.80 -0.57 1.84
C SER A 904 -23.27 -0.39 1.95
N LEU A 905 -22.47 -1.16 1.20
CA LEU A 905 -21.01 -1.03 1.17
C LEU A 905 -20.54 0.35 0.70
N ILE A 906 -21.34 1.02 -0.14
CA ILE A 906 -21.03 2.37 -0.63
C ILE A 906 -21.56 3.45 0.33
N GLU A 907 -22.76 3.29 0.87
CA GLU A 907 -23.50 4.37 1.55
C GLU A 907 -23.40 4.35 3.07
N THR A 908 -23.31 3.16 3.69
CA THR A 908 -23.54 3.01 5.15
C THR A 908 -22.57 2.10 5.90
N SER A 909 -21.75 1.33 5.22
CA SER A 909 -20.87 0.32 5.83
C SER A 909 -19.58 0.89 6.42
N GLN A 910 -19.29 2.16 6.20
CA GLN A 910 -18.18 2.89 6.82
C GLN A 910 -18.70 3.91 7.83
N PRO A 911 -17.96 4.20 8.92
CA PRO A 911 -18.35 5.24 9.86
C PRO A 911 -18.48 6.59 9.16
N ARG A 912 -19.68 7.19 9.22
CA ARG A 912 -19.93 8.53 8.70
C ARG A 912 -19.28 9.62 9.55
N GLN A 913 -19.00 9.31 10.81
CA GLN A 913 -18.35 10.20 11.77
C GLN A 913 -17.16 9.48 12.37
N LYS A 914 -16.03 10.16 12.45
CA LYS A 914 -14.84 9.68 13.13
C LYS A 914 -14.17 10.84 13.85
N ALA A 915 -13.75 10.60 15.10
CA ALA A 915 -13.02 11.57 15.89
C ALA A 915 -11.79 10.93 16.52
N ILE A 916 -10.68 11.65 16.52
CA ILE A 916 -9.43 11.27 17.18
C ILE A 916 -9.02 12.41 18.09
N LEU A 917 -9.07 12.17 19.40
CA LEU A 917 -8.52 13.07 20.42
C LEU A 917 -7.21 12.46 20.94
N SER A 918 -6.12 13.19 20.87
CA SER A 918 -4.82 12.79 21.44
C SER A 918 -4.34 13.82 22.44
N LEU A 919 -4.04 13.38 23.66
CA LEU A 919 -3.50 14.20 24.75
C LEU A 919 -2.12 13.67 25.11
N GLY A 920 -1.09 14.46 24.90
CA GLY A 920 0.30 14.13 25.19
C GLY A 920 0.87 15.02 26.29
N TYR A 921 1.55 14.41 27.25
CA TYR A 921 2.28 15.14 28.28
C TYR A 921 3.71 14.62 28.37
N GLN A 922 4.64 15.50 28.10
CA GLN A 922 6.07 15.24 28.29
C GLN A 922 6.52 15.81 29.63
N TRP A 923 7.13 14.97 30.44
CA TRP A 923 7.77 15.33 31.69
C TRP A 923 9.19 14.81 31.70
N LYS A 924 10.16 15.69 31.52
CA LYS A 924 11.57 15.31 31.38
C LYS A 924 11.75 14.18 30.33
N LYS A 925 12.21 13.00 30.78
CA LYS A 925 12.45 11.82 29.95
C LYS A 925 11.20 10.98 29.65
N LEU A 926 10.08 11.26 30.34
CA LEU A 926 8.83 10.50 30.19
C LEU A 926 7.86 11.27 29.28
N ASN A 927 7.32 10.56 28.31
CA ASN A 927 6.20 11.07 27.49
C ASN A 927 5.02 10.10 27.65
N VAL A 928 3.86 10.58 28.01
CA VAL A 928 2.63 9.81 28.08
C VAL A 928 1.63 10.38 27.09
N THR A 929 1.07 9.50 26.24
CA THR A 929 0.01 9.87 25.30
C THR A 929 -1.23 9.03 25.56
N LEU A 930 -2.36 9.70 25.74
CA LEU A 930 -3.70 9.10 25.78
C LEU A 930 -4.41 9.45 24.47
N ARG A 931 -5.04 8.49 23.83
CA ARG A 931 -5.83 8.71 22.63
C ARG A 931 -7.22 8.12 22.80
N ALA A 932 -8.23 8.89 22.39
CA ALA A 932 -9.60 8.43 22.25
C ALA A 932 -9.96 8.43 20.76
N ASN A 933 -10.37 7.29 20.25
CA ASN A 933 -10.82 7.11 18.86
C ASN A 933 -12.31 6.80 18.88
N HIS A 934 -13.12 7.73 18.39
CA HIS A 934 -14.56 7.56 18.23
C HIS A 934 -14.88 7.17 16.80
N PHE A 935 -15.67 6.13 16.63
CA PHE A 935 -16.21 5.66 15.36
C PHE A 935 -17.74 5.72 15.43
N GLY A 936 -18.35 6.45 14.51
CA GLY A 936 -19.79 6.53 14.35
C GLY A 936 -20.43 5.18 14.04
N GLU A 937 -21.74 5.14 14.09
CA GLU A 937 -22.51 3.96 13.71
C GLU A 937 -22.28 3.56 12.26
N VAL A 938 -22.43 2.28 11.96
CA VAL A 938 -22.43 1.72 10.62
C VAL A 938 -23.66 0.83 10.43
N ILE A 939 -24.16 0.75 9.20
CA ILE A 939 -25.34 -0.07 8.88
C ILE A 939 -24.94 -1.07 7.80
N ALA A 940 -25.19 -2.34 8.03
CA ALA A 940 -25.11 -3.38 7.04
C ALA A 940 -26.51 -3.84 6.62
N TRP A 941 -26.72 -3.98 5.30
CA TRP A 941 -27.97 -4.42 4.72
C TRP A 941 -27.84 -5.86 4.23
N GLU A 942 -28.94 -6.62 4.29
CA GLU A 942 -29.03 -7.95 3.73
C GLU A 942 -29.50 -7.93 2.27
N LYS A 943 -29.13 -8.98 1.53
CA LYS A 943 -29.70 -9.23 0.22
C LYS A 943 -31.13 -9.76 0.38
N SER A 944 -32.11 -8.88 0.16
CA SER A 944 -33.51 -9.28 0.11
C SER A 944 -34.24 -8.45 -0.93
N PRO A 945 -34.91 -9.06 -1.91
CA PRO A 945 -35.77 -8.34 -2.83
C PRO A 945 -37.09 -7.90 -2.21
N VAL A 946 -37.46 -8.47 -1.04
CA VAL A 946 -38.80 -8.28 -0.45
C VAL A 946 -38.75 -7.58 0.91
N TYR A 947 -37.68 -7.74 1.69
CA TYR A 947 -37.56 -7.15 3.03
C TYR A 947 -36.20 -6.44 3.14
N HIS A 948 -36.25 -5.12 3.37
CA HIS A 948 -35.04 -4.34 3.72
C HIS A 948 -34.63 -4.66 5.16
N ARG A 949 -34.01 -5.82 5.37
CA ARG A 949 -33.38 -6.11 6.64
C ARG A 949 -32.04 -5.41 6.70
N SER A 950 -31.88 -4.62 7.72
CA SER A 950 -30.60 -3.97 8.06
C SER A 950 -30.33 -4.14 9.54
N GLN A 951 -29.05 -4.17 9.87
CA GLN A 951 -28.60 -4.07 11.25
C GLN A 951 -27.72 -2.83 11.41
N THR A 952 -28.06 -2.01 12.39
CA THR A 952 -27.20 -0.90 12.83
C THR A 952 -26.25 -1.40 13.91
N PHE A 953 -24.97 -1.14 13.70
CA PHE A 953 -23.90 -1.37 14.67
C PHE A 953 -23.58 -0.01 15.29
N GLY A 954 -23.89 0.18 16.55
CA GLY A 954 -23.85 1.47 17.25
C GLY A 954 -22.44 2.07 17.32
N ALA A 955 -22.39 3.37 17.51
CA ALA A 955 -21.15 4.09 17.66
C ALA A 955 -20.29 3.57 18.83
N LYS A 956 -18.98 3.53 18.68
CA LYS A 956 -18.02 3.06 19.68
C LYS A 956 -16.87 4.05 19.87
N THR A 957 -16.38 4.13 21.11
CA THR A 957 -15.13 4.85 21.42
C THR A 957 -14.15 3.89 22.04
N ILE A 958 -12.94 3.82 21.47
CA ILE A 958 -11.83 3.01 22.00
C ILE A 958 -10.75 3.94 22.52
N PHE A 959 -10.06 3.51 23.57
CA PHE A 959 -9.02 4.29 24.20
C PHE A 959 -7.67 3.56 24.10
N ASP A 960 -6.63 4.31 23.74
CA ASP A 960 -5.25 3.85 23.66
C ASP A 960 -4.40 4.65 24.63
N VAL A 961 -3.39 4.02 25.22
CA VAL A 961 -2.40 4.66 26.07
C VAL A 961 -1.01 4.19 25.72
N VAL A 962 -0.05 5.09 25.68
CA VAL A 962 1.38 4.76 25.54
C VAL A 962 2.21 5.64 26.45
N ALA A 963 3.12 5.01 27.19
CA ALA A 963 4.15 5.66 27.98
C ALA A 963 5.52 5.36 27.35
N THR A 964 6.23 6.41 26.98
CA THR A 964 7.56 6.34 26.35
C THR A 964 8.59 6.96 27.29
N TYR A 965 9.67 6.23 27.60
CA TYR A 965 10.73 6.69 28.48
C TYR A 965 12.10 6.62 27.78
N ASN A 966 12.84 7.72 27.79
CA ASN A 966 14.21 7.81 27.32
C ASN A 966 15.15 7.25 28.40
N VAL A 967 15.39 5.93 28.38
CA VAL A 967 16.23 5.23 29.38
C VAL A 967 17.66 5.76 29.33
N LEU A 968 18.24 5.78 28.13
CA LEU A 968 19.54 6.34 27.79
C LEU A 968 19.37 7.37 26.67
N LYS A 969 20.43 8.13 26.36
CA LYS A 969 20.40 9.07 25.21
C LYS A 969 20.04 8.39 23.89
N ASN A 970 20.41 7.10 23.76
CA ASN A 970 20.23 6.29 22.56
C ASN A 970 19.25 5.13 22.72
N LEU A 971 18.63 4.93 23.89
CA LEU A 971 17.66 3.87 24.16
C LEU A 971 16.32 4.45 24.63
N VAL A 972 15.31 4.22 23.84
CA VAL A 972 13.92 4.60 24.11
C VAL A 972 13.08 3.34 24.29
N VAL A 973 12.35 3.26 25.39
CA VAL A 973 11.41 2.14 25.67
C VAL A 973 10.01 2.69 25.78
N SER A 974 9.05 2.00 25.17
CA SER A 974 7.63 2.35 25.25
C SER A 974 6.81 1.14 25.67
N VAL A 975 5.89 1.34 26.59
CA VAL A 975 4.84 0.38 26.95
C VAL A 975 3.51 0.99 26.57
N GLY A 976 2.66 0.22 25.90
CA GLY A 976 1.38 0.73 25.45
C GLY A 976 0.28 -0.32 25.44
N ALA A 977 -0.95 0.18 25.39
CA ALA A 977 -2.14 -0.62 25.22
C ALA A 977 -3.09 0.09 24.26
N ASN A 978 -3.47 -0.60 23.20
CA ASN A 978 -4.49 -0.15 22.26
C ASN A 978 -5.82 -0.77 22.66
N ASN A 979 -6.90 0.04 22.59
CA ASN A 979 -8.23 -0.39 23.03
C ASN A 979 -8.21 -1.01 24.45
N PHE A 980 -7.53 -0.35 25.39
CA PHE A 980 -7.37 -0.93 26.75
C PHE A 980 -8.69 -1.06 27.54
N THR A 981 -9.74 -0.42 27.05
CA THR A 981 -11.12 -0.60 27.58
C THR A 981 -11.84 -1.81 27.01
N ASP A 982 -11.19 -2.59 26.16
CA ASP A 982 -11.64 -3.85 25.58
C ASP A 982 -13.01 -3.77 24.88
N VAL A 983 -13.21 -2.71 24.11
CA VAL A 983 -14.45 -2.45 23.37
C VAL A 983 -14.48 -3.29 22.10
N TYR A 984 -15.64 -3.90 21.83
CA TYR A 984 -15.95 -4.64 20.61
C TYR A 984 -17.09 -3.97 19.84
N PRO A 985 -17.20 -4.20 18.52
CA PRO A 985 -18.41 -3.88 17.75
C PRO A 985 -19.62 -4.65 18.28
N ASP A 986 -20.82 -4.25 17.88
CA ASP A 986 -22.02 -5.01 18.19
C ASP A 986 -22.02 -6.36 17.48
N LYS A 987 -22.58 -7.38 18.14
CA LYS A 987 -22.70 -8.73 17.59
C LYS A 987 -23.79 -8.76 16.50
N VAL A 988 -23.64 -9.66 15.55
CA VAL A 988 -24.64 -9.93 14.51
C VAL A 988 -25.86 -10.60 15.14
N LEU A 989 -27.06 -10.15 14.78
CA LEU A 989 -28.32 -10.76 15.22
C LEU A 989 -28.49 -12.15 14.57
N SER A 990 -29.06 -13.09 15.30
CA SER A 990 -29.26 -14.49 14.86
C SER A 990 -30.15 -14.63 13.62
N ASN A 991 -31.02 -13.65 13.38
CA ASN A 991 -31.90 -13.60 12.21
C ASN A 991 -31.24 -12.86 11.02
N TYR A 992 -29.97 -12.44 11.13
CA TYR A 992 -29.23 -11.76 10.08
C TYR A 992 -28.40 -12.75 9.25
N ALA A 993 -28.34 -12.60 7.91
CA ALA A 993 -27.67 -13.57 7.03
C ALA A 993 -26.18 -13.75 7.30
N SER A 994 -25.51 -12.71 7.80
CA SER A 994 -24.09 -12.79 8.23
C SER A 994 -23.86 -13.67 9.45
N TYR A 995 -24.90 -14.09 10.14
CA TYR A 995 -24.81 -14.98 11.32
C TYR A 995 -24.18 -16.35 10.99
N PHE A 996 -24.25 -16.76 9.76
CA PHE A 996 -23.68 -17.98 9.18
C PHE A 996 -23.56 -19.14 10.19
N THR A 997 -24.71 -19.79 10.46
CA THR A 997 -24.77 -20.98 11.34
C THR A 997 -24.11 -20.79 12.71
N GLY A 998 -24.14 -19.54 13.23
CA GLY A 998 -23.64 -19.22 14.57
C GLY A 998 -22.12 -19.10 14.71
N GLN A 999 -21.36 -19.16 13.62
CA GLN A 999 -19.90 -19.12 13.70
C GLN A 999 -19.33 -17.70 13.81
N THR A 1000 -19.95 -16.71 13.17
CA THR A 1000 -19.37 -15.37 13.01
C THR A 1000 -20.13 -14.33 13.83
N PRO A 1001 -19.64 -13.97 15.03
CA PRO A 1001 -20.31 -12.98 15.89
C PRO A 1001 -20.28 -11.56 15.34
N TYR A 1002 -19.35 -11.24 14.43
CA TYR A 1002 -19.19 -9.90 13.87
C TYR A 1002 -19.39 -9.92 12.35
N THR A 1003 -19.94 -8.82 11.81
CA THR A 1003 -20.12 -8.71 10.36
C THR A 1003 -18.81 -8.32 9.67
N ARG A 1004 -18.62 -8.82 8.43
CA ARG A 1004 -17.57 -8.38 7.51
C ARG A 1004 -18.07 -7.36 6.51
N ASN A 1005 -19.38 -7.09 6.47
CA ASN A 1005 -20.02 -6.20 5.51
C ASN A 1005 -20.03 -4.74 5.98
N ALA A 1006 -19.69 -4.48 7.24
CA ALA A 1006 -19.53 -3.16 7.80
C ALA A 1006 -18.41 -3.16 8.84
N GLY A 1007 -17.63 -2.10 8.93
CA GLY A 1007 -16.49 -2.09 9.83
C GLY A 1007 -16.11 -0.71 10.32
N GLN A 1008 -15.85 -0.64 11.64
CA GLN A 1008 -15.46 0.57 12.35
C GLN A 1008 -13.95 0.55 12.66
N PHE A 1009 -13.46 -0.45 13.43
CA PHE A 1009 -12.07 -0.51 13.92
C PHE A 1009 -11.51 -1.93 14.07
N GLY A 1010 -12.22 -2.94 13.60
CA GLY A 1010 -11.89 -4.36 13.82
C GLY A 1010 -12.54 -4.91 15.09
N PHE A 1011 -12.28 -6.21 15.41
CA PHE A 1011 -12.94 -6.93 16.51
C PHE A 1011 -11.99 -7.88 17.26
N ASN A 1012 -10.71 -7.46 17.43
CA ASN A 1012 -9.71 -8.27 18.15
C ASN A 1012 -9.65 -7.99 19.66
N GLY A 1013 -10.25 -6.89 20.16
CA GLY A 1013 -10.20 -6.46 21.54
C GLY A 1013 -8.90 -5.77 21.93
N ALA A 1014 -8.57 -5.75 23.22
CA ALA A 1014 -7.42 -5.05 23.76
C ALA A 1014 -6.10 -5.68 23.32
N PHE A 1015 -5.11 -4.82 22.98
CA PHE A 1015 -3.76 -5.21 22.54
C PHE A 1015 -2.72 -4.50 23.38
N TYR A 1016 -1.82 -5.26 24.02
CA TYR A 1016 -0.74 -4.77 24.86
C TYR A 1016 0.61 -5.01 24.21
N TYR A 1017 1.51 -4.01 24.27
CA TYR A 1017 2.80 -4.10 23.61
C TYR A 1017 3.93 -3.44 24.38
N LEU A 1018 5.14 -3.96 24.15
CA LEU A 1018 6.42 -3.38 24.56
C LEU A 1018 7.22 -3.08 23.31
N ASN A 1019 7.83 -1.90 23.26
CA ASN A 1019 8.62 -1.41 22.15
C ASN A 1019 9.96 -0.89 22.67
N ALA A 1020 11.04 -1.25 22.02
CA ALA A 1020 12.37 -0.72 22.31
C ALA A 1020 12.99 -0.17 21.00
N THR A 1021 13.56 1.04 21.08
CA THR A 1021 14.26 1.67 19.96
C THR A 1021 15.65 2.08 20.42
N ILE A 1022 16.66 1.62 19.70
CA ILE A 1022 18.06 2.00 19.87
C ILE A 1022 18.42 2.92 18.70
N ASN A 1023 18.85 4.14 19.01
CA ASN A 1023 19.37 5.09 18.02
C ASN A 1023 20.89 5.11 18.08
N PHE A 1024 21.58 5.21 16.95
CA PHE A 1024 23.05 5.16 16.87
C PHE A 1024 23.58 5.94 15.68
#